data_93b0e67ac2d9a9f5429b7adc1386012e
#
_entry.id   93b0e67ac2d9a9f5429b7adc1386012e
#
_cell.length_a   1.000
_cell.length_b   1.000
_cell.length_c   1.000
_cell.angle_alpha   90.00
_cell.angle_beta   90.00
_cell.angle_gamma   90.00
#
_symmetry.space_group_name_H-M   'P 1'
#
loop_
_entity.id
_entity.type
_entity.pdbx_description
1 polymer ?
#
loop_
_entity_poly.entity_id
_entity_poly.type
_entity_poly.pdbx_seq_one_letter_code
_entity_poly.pdbx_strand_id
1 'polypeptide(L)'
;MSELKKNFTYWFIFLPLWFYALIGPMVHSGYIGDDAYNSQIYGDALRQGITVWQRYFNEVSGWLIGAGRFYPIGWLNYIWFSYIDSMIVTKLVNFLLIYSGTVILAIVFIKLKKPDLFIKLFSLSLPVVMQFTMWMDPVLGWSFFMPGLFLYFVLSLLFLVLYLENGKTRFIFLSSIFYFLSLFTYEIAYPLWVIHALIIYSVEKDFKKVLVKGAPIILLGLFSIALYFFLQWYFIFKNYNVDHALGTYPGSSIHLDSIGKFLHAFAKQSLGGFPLLNSLKSLYIYGLEIFWSVSIFSWIFFVIGISYLYKKIFSKYINLQKKIKHNNSLNEPNFYEACIGLILIFFPAVIVALSGHQQVIIDETIGNTYLPEYIQFFGVAIIISSFLYYLFTWDLRNKFIYYFKYILLLFCTIASMLTMASNAHIVNLSDQIFKYPRKLLENSLQAGILDEVNIDDVIIRRYKFPHDNASNYSKITKKNLNICRLDESLYECLKSLFPNKFAGNKTHLSLSADTDTRSIYYLDYTENIQKTKNGGVFIDRISSLTFNDNLKLANMMSASKYVSIYSEFNKEKNVSKLISPHYYSKKNNFSEGITSAINNDKNCNLFWNREDHQDYKSSFWWSSEKSALSIFCHEENQDYDINLQLINTYDSKININIKYPNESHEYLLDKRLDIKHKFKSKKGLSSIELLYDIDDIANENQSTIILWRLKEVSLTK
;
A
#
# COMPACT_ATOMS: atom_id res chain seq x y z
N MET A 1 -18.35 18.21 -27.55
CA MET A 1 -17.02 18.74 -27.96
C MET A 1 -16.91 20.26 -27.94
N SER A 2 -17.98 21.03 -28.28
CA SER A 2 -17.93 22.50 -28.21
C SER A 2 -17.69 23.06 -26.80
N GLU A 3 -18.31 22.48 -25.78
CA GLU A 3 -18.09 22.89 -24.37
C GLU A 3 -16.70 22.55 -23.81
N LEU A 4 -16.13 21.41 -24.19
CA LEU A 4 -14.73 21.08 -23.83
C LEU A 4 -13.76 22.06 -24.51
N LYS A 5 -14.00 22.45 -25.77
CA LYS A 5 -13.20 23.50 -26.44
C LYS A 5 -13.37 24.86 -25.75
N LYS A 6 -14.59 25.22 -25.32
CA LYS A 6 -14.84 26.47 -24.61
C LYS A 6 -14.20 26.56 -23.24
N ASN A 7 -13.97 25.41 -22.58
CA ASN A 7 -13.34 25.31 -21.27
C ASN A 7 -11.97 24.63 -21.33
N PHE A 8 -11.25 24.71 -22.48
CA PHE A 8 -9.95 24.02 -22.67
C PHE A 8 -8.96 24.29 -21.54
N THR A 9 -8.78 25.56 -21.16
CA THR A 9 -7.89 25.96 -20.06
C THR A 9 -8.26 25.31 -18.74
N TYR A 10 -9.54 25.10 -18.49
CA TYR A 10 -9.99 24.41 -17.29
C TYR A 10 -9.59 22.94 -17.29
N TRP A 11 -9.93 22.20 -18.35
CA TRP A 11 -9.75 20.75 -18.40
C TRP A 11 -8.30 20.30 -18.61
N PHE A 12 -7.50 21.07 -19.38
CA PHE A 12 -6.18 20.64 -19.77
C PHE A 12 -5.02 21.38 -19.07
N ILE A 13 -5.30 22.47 -18.38
CA ILE A 13 -4.27 23.22 -17.65
C ILE A 13 -4.60 23.27 -16.16
N PHE A 14 -5.76 23.85 -15.81
CA PHE A 14 -6.08 24.11 -14.42
C PHE A 14 -6.37 22.83 -13.64
N LEU A 15 -7.24 21.96 -14.11
CA LEU A 15 -7.63 20.75 -13.40
C LEU A 15 -6.46 19.77 -13.19
N PRO A 16 -5.57 19.50 -14.18
CA PRO A 16 -4.35 18.70 -13.92
C PRO A 16 -3.45 19.28 -12.84
N LEU A 17 -3.26 20.62 -12.81
CA LEU A 17 -2.46 21.27 -11.76
C LEU A 17 -3.11 21.14 -10.38
N TRP A 18 -4.45 21.25 -10.32
CA TRP A 18 -5.20 21.03 -9.09
C TRP A 18 -5.10 19.58 -8.59
N PHE A 19 -5.23 18.60 -9.49
CA PHE A 19 -5.02 17.20 -9.19
C PHE A 19 -3.60 16.94 -8.70
N TYR A 20 -2.61 17.51 -9.40
CA TYR A 20 -1.21 17.37 -9.00
C TYR A 20 -0.93 17.98 -7.63
N ALA A 21 -1.50 19.12 -7.29
CA ALA A 21 -1.34 19.72 -5.96
C ALA A 21 -1.79 18.78 -4.84
N LEU A 22 -2.93 18.08 -5.01
CA LEU A 22 -3.59 17.31 -3.97
C LEU A 22 -3.17 15.85 -3.92
N ILE A 23 -3.08 15.19 -5.07
CA ILE A 23 -2.77 13.75 -5.17
C ILE A 23 -1.51 13.45 -5.99
N GLY A 24 -0.93 14.44 -6.66
CA GLY A 24 0.31 14.28 -7.44
C GLY A 24 1.51 13.72 -6.67
N PRO A 25 1.66 13.97 -5.35
CA PRO A 25 2.71 13.33 -4.57
C PRO A 25 2.73 11.80 -4.72
N MET A 26 1.59 11.14 -5.01
CA MET A 26 1.53 9.68 -5.25
C MET A 26 2.54 9.17 -6.29
N VAL A 27 2.92 10.02 -7.26
CA VAL A 27 3.92 9.66 -8.30
C VAL A 27 5.28 9.31 -7.68
N HIS A 28 5.55 9.83 -6.50
CA HIS A 28 6.78 9.58 -5.75
C HIS A 28 6.65 8.46 -4.71
N SER A 29 5.48 7.87 -4.50
CA SER A 29 5.32 6.77 -3.54
C SER A 29 6.06 5.50 -3.97
N GLY A 30 6.38 4.64 -2.97
CA GLY A 30 6.88 3.29 -3.22
C GLY A 30 5.76 2.32 -3.65
N TYR A 31 6.12 1.07 -3.87
CA TYR A 31 5.14 -0.02 -3.98
C TYR A 31 4.68 -0.45 -2.59
N ILE A 32 3.39 -0.31 -2.30
CA ILE A 32 2.76 -0.66 -1.03
C ILE A 32 1.73 -1.76 -1.29
N GLY A 33 1.41 -2.55 -0.26
CA GLY A 33 0.38 -3.57 -0.35
C GLY A 33 0.55 -4.49 -1.56
N ASP A 34 -0.52 -4.70 -2.29
CA ASP A 34 -0.55 -5.60 -3.45
C ASP A 34 0.35 -5.15 -4.60
N ASP A 35 0.63 -3.85 -4.74
CA ASP A 35 1.59 -3.37 -5.74
C ASP A 35 3.00 -3.93 -5.49
N ALA A 36 3.40 -4.07 -4.21
CA ALA A 36 4.70 -4.63 -3.87
C ALA A 36 4.80 -6.09 -4.31
N TYR A 37 3.75 -6.88 -4.09
CA TYR A 37 3.66 -8.28 -4.55
C TYR A 37 3.58 -8.36 -6.08
N ASN A 38 2.65 -7.65 -6.70
CA ASN A 38 2.36 -7.77 -8.13
C ASN A 38 3.51 -7.26 -9.03
N SER A 39 4.32 -6.32 -8.52
CA SER A 39 5.53 -5.87 -9.24
C SER A 39 6.57 -6.96 -9.47
N GLN A 40 6.43 -8.12 -8.83
CA GLN A 40 7.37 -9.24 -8.88
C GLN A 40 6.89 -10.42 -9.73
N ILE A 41 5.66 -10.38 -10.26
CA ILE A 41 5.06 -11.49 -11.05
C ILE A 41 6.01 -12.00 -12.15
N TYR A 42 6.73 -11.08 -12.83
CA TYR A 42 7.74 -11.46 -13.82
C TYR A 42 8.91 -12.24 -13.20
N GLY A 43 9.42 -11.81 -12.05
CA GLY A 43 10.48 -12.52 -11.33
C GLY A 43 10.03 -13.89 -10.78
N ASP A 44 8.78 -14.00 -10.35
CA ASP A 44 8.17 -15.26 -9.94
C ASP A 44 8.09 -16.25 -11.11
N ALA A 45 7.65 -15.79 -12.27
CA ALA A 45 7.60 -16.63 -13.49
C ALA A 45 9.00 -17.14 -13.86
N LEU A 46 10.04 -16.29 -13.81
CA LEU A 46 11.42 -16.69 -14.05
C LEU A 46 11.89 -17.77 -13.06
N ARG A 47 11.57 -17.63 -11.77
CA ARG A 47 11.97 -18.59 -10.74
C ARG A 47 11.30 -19.95 -10.91
N GLN A 48 10.06 -19.97 -11.36
CA GLN A 48 9.31 -21.19 -11.62
C GLN A 48 9.63 -21.81 -12.99
N GLY A 49 10.46 -21.16 -13.80
CA GLY A 49 10.78 -21.62 -15.16
C GLY A 49 9.56 -21.61 -16.10
N ILE A 50 8.59 -20.75 -15.83
CA ILE A 50 7.34 -20.63 -16.59
C ILE A 50 7.24 -19.26 -17.26
N THR A 51 6.38 -19.16 -18.26
CA THR A 51 6.07 -17.87 -18.89
C THR A 51 5.19 -17.02 -17.97
N VAL A 52 5.22 -15.69 -18.14
CA VAL A 52 4.32 -14.76 -17.42
C VAL A 52 2.85 -15.07 -17.70
N TRP A 53 2.53 -15.56 -18.90
CA TRP A 53 1.17 -16.00 -19.23
C TRP A 53 0.74 -17.26 -18.49
N GLN A 54 1.64 -18.24 -18.32
CA GLN A 54 1.38 -19.40 -17.47
C GLN A 54 1.19 -18.97 -16.02
N ARG A 55 2.03 -18.02 -15.52
CA ARG A 55 1.85 -17.45 -14.18
C ARG A 55 0.49 -16.76 -14.02
N TYR A 56 0.04 -16.02 -15.05
CA TYR A 56 -1.31 -15.44 -15.09
C TYR A 56 -2.42 -16.49 -14.95
N PHE A 57 -2.38 -17.54 -15.77
CA PHE A 57 -3.39 -18.60 -15.70
C PHE A 57 -3.36 -19.32 -14.34
N ASN A 58 -2.18 -19.52 -13.77
CA ASN A 58 -2.03 -20.11 -12.44
C ASN A 58 -2.66 -19.22 -11.35
N GLU A 59 -2.48 -17.89 -11.42
CA GLU A 59 -3.12 -16.98 -10.48
C GLU A 59 -4.65 -16.99 -10.63
N VAL A 60 -5.15 -16.82 -11.86
CA VAL A 60 -6.60 -16.83 -12.12
C VAL A 60 -7.23 -18.15 -11.65
N SER A 61 -6.61 -19.29 -11.97
CA SER A 61 -7.11 -20.60 -11.56
C SER A 61 -6.96 -20.84 -10.06
N GLY A 62 -5.85 -20.39 -9.46
CA GLY A 62 -5.61 -20.49 -8.02
C GLY A 62 -6.68 -19.77 -7.20
N TRP A 63 -7.02 -18.55 -7.57
CA TRP A 63 -8.09 -17.79 -6.92
C TRP A 63 -9.49 -18.37 -7.19
N LEU A 64 -9.71 -18.91 -8.39
CA LEU A 64 -10.97 -19.57 -8.72
C LEU A 64 -11.17 -20.84 -7.88
N ILE A 65 -10.16 -21.72 -7.84
CA ILE A 65 -10.24 -22.99 -7.13
C ILE A 65 -10.16 -22.80 -5.61
N GLY A 66 -9.24 -21.95 -5.15
CA GLY A 66 -8.96 -21.78 -3.72
C GLY A 66 -9.90 -20.82 -3.00
N ALA A 67 -10.53 -19.87 -3.70
CA ALA A 67 -11.38 -18.86 -3.11
C ALA A 67 -12.75 -18.69 -3.79
N GLY A 68 -13.05 -19.45 -4.84
CA GLY A 68 -14.28 -19.31 -5.63
C GLY A 68 -14.41 -17.93 -6.29
N ARG A 69 -13.28 -17.26 -6.58
CA ARG A 69 -13.24 -15.88 -7.09
C ARG A 69 -12.64 -15.83 -8.48
N PHE A 70 -13.32 -15.17 -9.41
CA PHE A 70 -12.92 -15.15 -10.81
C PHE A 70 -12.83 -13.72 -11.35
N TYR A 71 -11.61 -13.17 -11.40
CA TYR A 71 -11.34 -11.80 -11.89
C TYR A 71 -10.13 -11.76 -12.84
N PRO A 72 -10.26 -12.38 -14.04
CA PRO A 72 -9.15 -12.49 -14.99
C PRO A 72 -8.65 -11.15 -15.51
N ILE A 73 -9.51 -10.12 -15.65
CA ILE A 73 -9.11 -8.80 -16.13
C ILE A 73 -8.27 -8.08 -15.07
N GLY A 74 -8.58 -8.28 -13.78
CA GLY A 74 -7.76 -7.76 -12.68
C GLY A 74 -6.32 -8.28 -12.75
N TRP A 75 -6.15 -9.59 -12.94
CA TRP A 75 -4.84 -10.21 -13.10
C TRP A 75 -4.15 -9.78 -14.41
N LEU A 76 -4.87 -9.55 -15.48
CA LEU A 76 -4.31 -9.01 -16.72
C LEU A 76 -3.73 -7.61 -16.50
N ASN A 77 -4.41 -6.76 -15.73
CA ASN A 77 -3.90 -5.44 -15.36
C ASN A 77 -2.58 -5.55 -14.57
N TYR A 78 -2.46 -6.52 -13.65
CA TYR A 78 -1.22 -6.76 -12.90
C TYR A 78 -0.08 -7.31 -13.76
N ILE A 79 -0.36 -8.09 -14.80
CA ILE A 79 0.67 -8.52 -15.74
C ILE A 79 1.34 -7.32 -16.41
N TRP A 80 0.56 -6.40 -16.96
CA TRP A 80 1.11 -5.18 -17.56
C TRP A 80 1.96 -4.41 -16.56
N PHE A 81 1.50 -4.32 -15.32
CA PHE A 81 2.23 -3.72 -14.23
C PHE A 81 3.60 -4.36 -14.00
N SER A 82 3.72 -5.69 -14.07
CA SER A 82 4.96 -6.40 -13.79
C SER A 82 6.07 -6.16 -14.82
N TYR A 83 5.71 -5.74 -16.03
CA TYR A 83 6.68 -5.36 -17.08
C TYR A 83 7.25 -3.96 -16.92
N ILE A 84 6.63 -3.09 -16.12
CA ILE A 84 7.12 -1.74 -15.89
C ILE A 84 8.17 -1.78 -14.77
N ASP A 85 9.44 -1.50 -15.12
CA ASP A 85 10.52 -1.51 -14.13
C ASP A 85 10.58 -0.23 -13.28
N SER A 86 10.05 0.87 -13.78
CA SER A 86 10.08 2.16 -13.09
C SER A 86 8.85 2.38 -12.19
N MET A 87 9.06 2.47 -10.87
CA MET A 87 8.01 2.84 -9.91
C MET A 87 7.35 4.18 -10.26
N ILE A 88 8.14 5.17 -10.68
CA ILE A 88 7.63 6.50 -11.04
C ILE A 88 6.70 6.41 -12.25
N VAL A 89 7.10 5.67 -13.29
CA VAL A 89 6.25 5.47 -14.49
C VAL A 89 4.95 4.78 -14.11
N THR A 90 5.01 3.74 -13.30
CA THR A 90 3.83 3.03 -12.81
C THR A 90 2.86 3.97 -12.10
N LYS A 91 3.36 4.75 -11.13
CA LYS A 91 2.53 5.68 -10.37
C LYS A 91 2.02 6.85 -11.21
N LEU A 92 2.81 7.32 -12.18
CA LEU A 92 2.36 8.33 -13.16
C LEU A 92 1.21 7.81 -14.02
N VAL A 93 1.30 6.59 -14.54
CA VAL A 93 0.20 5.99 -15.31
C VAL A 93 -1.03 5.82 -14.42
N ASN A 94 -0.86 5.42 -13.17
CA ASN A 94 -1.96 5.31 -12.21
C ASN A 94 -2.64 6.68 -11.98
N PHE A 95 -1.85 7.73 -11.78
CA PHE A 95 -2.36 9.11 -11.69
C PHE A 95 -3.16 9.52 -12.94
N LEU A 96 -2.66 9.20 -14.14
CA LEU A 96 -3.34 9.49 -15.40
C LEU A 96 -4.64 8.70 -15.56
N LEU A 97 -4.71 7.44 -15.07
CA LEU A 97 -5.94 6.66 -15.07
C LEU A 97 -7.02 7.29 -14.16
N ILE A 98 -6.63 7.74 -12.97
CA ILE A 98 -7.53 8.45 -12.03
C ILE A 98 -8.06 9.73 -12.68
N TYR A 99 -7.16 10.53 -13.24
CA TYR A 99 -7.51 11.77 -13.92
C TYR A 99 -8.45 11.51 -15.12
N SER A 100 -8.15 10.51 -15.95
CA SER A 100 -8.96 10.13 -17.10
C SER A 100 -10.34 9.65 -16.69
N GLY A 101 -10.45 8.83 -15.65
CA GLY A 101 -11.73 8.39 -15.08
C GLY A 101 -12.58 9.57 -14.63
N THR A 102 -11.97 10.58 -14.01
CA THR A 102 -12.66 11.82 -13.60
C THR A 102 -13.16 12.61 -14.78
N VAL A 103 -12.33 12.83 -15.80
CA VAL A 103 -12.70 13.59 -17.00
C VAL A 103 -13.83 12.88 -17.77
N ILE A 104 -13.75 11.54 -17.90
CA ILE A 104 -14.78 10.76 -18.59
C ILE A 104 -16.11 10.84 -17.84
N LEU A 105 -16.11 10.71 -16.51
CA LEU A 105 -17.33 10.85 -15.72
C LEU A 105 -17.90 12.29 -15.82
N ALA A 106 -17.06 13.31 -15.84
CA ALA A 106 -17.49 14.67 -16.09
C ALA A 106 -18.11 14.83 -17.51
N ILE A 107 -17.56 14.16 -18.53
CA ILE A 107 -18.16 14.11 -19.88
C ILE A 107 -19.54 13.43 -19.84
N VAL A 108 -19.70 12.35 -19.07
CA VAL A 108 -21.01 11.71 -18.86
C VAL A 108 -22.01 12.73 -18.30
N PHE A 109 -21.64 13.51 -17.29
CA PHE A 109 -22.52 14.57 -16.74
C PHE A 109 -22.80 15.68 -17.76
N ILE A 110 -21.82 16.11 -18.57
CA ILE A 110 -22.03 17.06 -19.68
C ILE A 110 -23.08 16.53 -20.67
N LYS A 111 -22.95 15.26 -21.03
CA LYS A 111 -23.88 14.59 -21.95
C LYS A 111 -25.28 14.42 -21.36
N LEU A 112 -25.39 14.22 -20.07
CA LEU A 112 -26.65 14.23 -19.33
C LEU A 112 -27.19 15.65 -19.10
N LYS A 113 -26.58 16.67 -19.72
CA LYS A 113 -26.95 18.09 -19.65
C LYS A 113 -27.00 18.66 -18.24
N LYS A 114 -26.07 18.15 -17.37
CA LYS A 114 -25.96 18.67 -16.00
C LYS A 114 -25.33 20.07 -15.99
N PRO A 115 -25.65 20.90 -14.97
CA PRO A 115 -25.13 22.27 -14.88
C PRO A 115 -23.60 22.33 -14.84
N ASP A 116 -22.98 23.26 -15.55
CA ASP A 116 -21.53 23.47 -15.61
C ASP A 116 -20.91 23.67 -14.21
N LEU A 117 -21.63 24.37 -13.32
CA LEU A 117 -21.19 24.53 -11.93
C LEU A 117 -21.06 23.17 -11.20
N PHE A 118 -22.09 22.31 -11.31
CA PHE A 118 -22.06 20.99 -10.68
C PHE A 118 -20.87 20.15 -11.18
N ILE A 119 -20.64 20.15 -12.51
CA ILE A 119 -19.56 19.39 -13.13
C ILE A 119 -18.19 19.88 -12.65
N LYS A 120 -18.00 21.19 -12.52
CA LYS A 120 -16.79 21.79 -12.00
C LYS A 120 -16.61 21.47 -10.51
N LEU A 121 -17.66 21.59 -9.70
CA LEU A 121 -17.62 21.23 -8.29
C LEU A 121 -17.24 19.76 -8.11
N PHE A 122 -17.82 18.84 -8.91
CA PHE A 122 -17.45 17.42 -8.88
C PHE A 122 -15.98 17.21 -9.18
N SER A 123 -15.47 17.73 -10.30
CA SER A 123 -14.08 17.52 -10.69
C SER A 123 -13.07 18.15 -9.73
N LEU A 124 -13.47 19.21 -9.00
CA LEU A 124 -12.64 19.85 -7.99
C LEU A 124 -12.69 19.17 -6.62
N SER A 125 -13.86 18.64 -6.25
CA SER A 125 -14.04 17.96 -4.96
C SER A 125 -13.34 16.60 -4.93
N LEU A 126 -13.26 15.91 -6.05
CA LEU A 126 -12.72 14.54 -6.09
C LEU A 126 -11.29 14.42 -5.52
N PRO A 127 -10.28 15.20 -5.97
CA PRO A 127 -8.95 15.08 -5.40
C PRO A 127 -8.87 15.58 -3.95
N VAL A 128 -9.84 16.37 -3.47
CA VAL A 128 -9.94 16.78 -2.06
C VAL A 128 -10.40 15.63 -1.17
N VAL A 129 -11.29 14.77 -1.65
CA VAL A 129 -11.77 13.62 -0.88
C VAL A 129 -10.85 12.40 -0.99
N MET A 130 -9.97 12.36 -1.98
CA MET A 130 -8.97 11.31 -2.12
C MET A 130 -7.85 11.47 -1.08
N GLN A 131 -7.94 10.70 0.00
CA GLN A 131 -7.03 10.73 1.13
C GLN A 131 -6.22 9.44 1.16
N PHE A 132 -4.90 9.57 1.37
CA PHE A 132 -4.00 8.43 1.40
C PHE A 132 -3.86 7.85 2.80
N THR A 133 -3.61 6.54 2.83
CA THR A 133 -3.26 5.79 4.03
C THR A 133 -1.92 5.08 3.85
N MET A 134 -1.26 4.72 4.97
CA MET A 134 0.10 4.21 4.90
C MET A 134 0.19 2.77 4.38
N TRP A 135 -0.76 1.90 4.74
CA TRP A 135 -0.63 0.46 4.50
C TRP A 135 -1.61 -0.08 3.47
N MET A 136 -2.88 0.04 3.72
CA MET A 136 -3.96 -0.51 2.89
C MET A 136 -4.65 0.62 2.12
N ASP A 137 -3.93 1.18 1.14
CA ASP A 137 -4.41 2.32 0.35
C ASP A 137 -4.85 1.88 -1.05
N PRO A 138 -6.11 2.13 -1.45
CA PRO A 138 -6.60 1.69 -2.76
C PRO A 138 -6.04 2.50 -3.93
N VAL A 139 -5.46 3.68 -3.66
CA VAL A 139 -4.85 4.55 -4.68
C VAL A 139 -3.37 4.27 -4.81
N LEU A 140 -2.67 4.10 -3.67
CA LEU A 140 -1.22 3.89 -3.64
C LEU A 140 -0.82 2.43 -3.82
N GLY A 141 -1.63 1.48 -3.35
CA GLY A 141 -1.30 0.06 -3.26
C GLY A 141 -1.97 -0.84 -4.30
N TRP A 142 -2.88 -0.29 -5.12
CA TRP A 142 -3.65 -1.04 -6.12
C TRP A 142 -3.63 -0.37 -7.48
N SER A 143 -2.42 0.00 -7.92
CA SER A 143 -2.18 0.64 -9.21
C SER A 143 -2.71 -0.23 -10.36
N PHE A 144 -3.30 0.41 -11.37
CA PHE A 144 -3.97 -0.22 -12.52
C PHE A 144 -5.24 -1.03 -12.19
N PHE A 145 -5.33 -1.60 -11.00
CA PHE A 145 -6.44 -2.47 -10.63
C PHE A 145 -7.70 -1.64 -10.36
N MET A 146 -7.72 -0.86 -9.28
CA MET A 146 -8.89 -0.04 -8.94
C MET A 146 -9.15 1.10 -9.93
N PRO A 147 -8.15 1.89 -10.35
CA PRO A 147 -8.36 2.89 -11.38
C PRO A 147 -8.76 2.31 -12.74
N GLY A 148 -8.24 1.13 -13.10
CA GLY A 148 -8.63 0.41 -14.31
C GLY A 148 -10.09 -0.04 -14.27
N LEU A 149 -10.51 -0.68 -13.16
CA LEU A 149 -11.90 -1.07 -12.93
C LEU A 149 -12.85 0.11 -13.12
N PHE A 150 -12.54 1.22 -12.46
CA PHE A 150 -13.41 2.41 -12.50
C PHE A 150 -13.39 3.07 -13.89
N LEU A 151 -12.25 3.11 -14.57
CA LEU A 151 -12.15 3.61 -15.94
C LEU A 151 -13.04 2.81 -16.89
N TYR A 152 -13.00 1.48 -16.81
CA TYR A 152 -13.89 0.63 -17.60
C TYR A 152 -15.36 0.92 -17.28
N PHE A 153 -15.68 1.06 -16.01
CA PHE A 153 -17.05 1.39 -15.59
C PHE A 153 -17.53 2.73 -16.16
N VAL A 154 -16.75 3.81 -16.06
CA VAL A 154 -17.17 5.13 -16.56
C VAL A 154 -17.17 5.22 -18.08
N LEU A 155 -16.33 4.46 -18.78
CA LEU A 155 -16.40 4.26 -20.24
C LEU A 155 -17.72 3.59 -20.62
N SER A 156 -18.14 2.57 -19.86
CA SER A 156 -19.44 1.93 -20.05
C SER A 156 -20.58 2.96 -19.93
N LEU A 157 -20.55 3.81 -18.89
CA LEU A 157 -21.55 4.88 -18.74
C LEU A 157 -21.53 5.88 -19.89
N LEU A 158 -20.35 6.26 -20.36
CA LEU A 158 -20.22 7.16 -21.51
C LEU A 158 -20.86 6.58 -22.77
N PHE A 159 -20.56 5.32 -23.09
CA PHE A 159 -21.15 4.66 -24.26
C PHE A 159 -22.65 4.44 -24.08
N LEU A 160 -23.13 4.16 -22.87
CA LEU A 160 -24.56 4.13 -22.59
C LEU A 160 -25.26 5.46 -22.93
N VAL A 161 -24.71 6.57 -22.45
CA VAL A 161 -25.28 7.90 -22.70
C VAL A 161 -25.24 8.25 -24.20
N LEU A 162 -24.17 7.89 -24.91
CA LEU A 162 -24.07 8.00 -26.36
C LEU A 162 -25.12 7.15 -27.09
N TYR A 163 -25.46 5.98 -26.55
CA TYR A 163 -26.57 5.16 -27.06
C TYR A 163 -27.92 5.86 -26.87
N LEU A 164 -28.16 6.40 -25.68
CA LEU A 164 -29.40 7.10 -25.37
C LEU A 164 -29.59 8.37 -26.25
N GLU A 165 -28.48 9.07 -26.58
CA GLU A 165 -28.52 10.25 -27.48
C GLU A 165 -28.73 9.86 -28.95
N ASN A 166 -28.07 8.80 -29.44
CA ASN A 166 -27.98 8.57 -30.87
C ASN A 166 -28.79 7.35 -31.36
N GLY A 167 -29.26 6.48 -30.45
CA GLY A 167 -30.00 5.25 -30.78
C GLY A 167 -29.17 4.15 -31.47
N LYS A 168 -27.84 4.32 -31.66
CA LYS A 168 -26.99 3.38 -32.41
C LYS A 168 -26.59 2.20 -31.56
N THR A 169 -26.95 0.97 -31.96
CA THR A 169 -26.71 -0.29 -31.23
C THR A 169 -25.22 -0.54 -30.91
N ARG A 170 -24.29 -0.06 -31.76
CA ARG A 170 -22.85 -0.14 -31.49
C ARG A 170 -22.44 0.45 -30.14
N PHE A 171 -23.13 1.48 -29.67
CA PHE A 171 -22.79 2.11 -28.40
C PHE A 171 -23.27 1.29 -27.20
N ILE A 172 -24.43 0.64 -27.26
CA ILE A 172 -24.84 -0.25 -26.15
C ILE A 172 -23.95 -1.49 -26.11
N PHE A 173 -23.49 -1.99 -27.28
CA PHE A 173 -22.53 -3.09 -27.36
C PHE A 173 -21.19 -2.70 -26.71
N LEU A 174 -20.63 -1.53 -27.03
CA LEU A 174 -19.41 -1.02 -26.39
C LEU A 174 -19.61 -0.80 -24.89
N SER A 175 -20.76 -0.26 -24.49
CA SER A 175 -21.10 -0.11 -23.06
C SER A 175 -21.07 -1.46 -22.35
N SER A 176 -21.65 -2.50 -22.94
CA SER A 176 -21.64 -3.85 -22.36
C SER A 176 -20.23 -4.45 -22.27
N ILE A 177 -19.39 -4.23 -23.30
CA ILE A 177 -17.98 -4.68 -23.28
C ILE A 177 -17.23 -4.01 -22.13
N PHE A 178 -17.30 -2.70 -22.00
CA PHE A 178 -16.59 -2.00 -20.94
C PHE A 178 -17.12 -2.35 -19.54
N TYR A 179 -18.44 -2.57 -19.42
CA TYR A 179 -18.98 -3.05 -18.17
C TYR A 179 -18.53 -4.49 -17.86
N PHE A 180 -18.46 -5.37 -18.84
CA PHE A 180 -17.88 -6.70 -18.70
C PHE A 180 -16.42 -6.65 -18.21
N LEU A 181 -15.60 -5.78 -18.80
CA LEU A 181 -14.21 -5.58 -18.32
C LEU A 181 -14.15 -5.12 -16.85
N SER A 182 -15.04 -4.22 -16.46
CA SER A 182 -15.15 -3.77 -15.06
C SER A 182 -15.55 -4.92 -14.12
N LEU A 183 -16.58 -5.71 -14.49
CA LEU A 183 -17.09 -6.84 -13.69
C LEU A 183 -16.01 -7.92 -13.47
N PHE A 184 -15.24 -8.24 -14.51
CA PHE A 184 -14.18 -9.25 -14.45
C PHE A 184 -12.82 -8.70 -14.00
N THR A 185 -12.79 -7.42 -13.61
CA THR A 185 -11.66 -6.86 -12.84
C THR A 185 -11.81 -7.14 -11.36
N TYR A 186 -12.98 -6.90 -10.76
CA TYR A 186 -13.23 -7.16 -9.34
C TYR A 186 -14.71 -7.12 -8.97
N GLU A 187 -15.12 -7.92 -7.98
CA GLU A 187 -16.51 -8.15 -7.59
C GLU A 187 -17.26 -6.89 -7.11
N ILE A 188 -16.55 -5.89 -6.60
CA ILE A 188 -17.18 -4.64 -6.14
C ILE A 188 -17.94 -3.89 -7.25
N ALA A 189 -17.68 -4.22 -8.51
CA ALA A 189 -18.39 -3.67 -9.65
C ALA A 189 -19.76 -4.33 -9.91
N TYR A 190 -20.02 -5.52 -9.35
CA TYR A 190 -21.21 -6.31 -9.66
C TYR A 190 -22.53 -5.54 -9.46
N PRO A 191 -22.77 -4.80 -8.38
CA PRO A 191 -24.01 -4.09 -8.19
C PRO A 191 -24.11 -2.77 -8.96
N LEU A 192 -23.05 -2.31 -9.64
CA LEU A 192 -23.02 -1.00 -10.28
C LEU A 192 -23.91 -0.89 -11.55
N TRP A 193 -24.48 -2.01 -12.05
CA TRP A 193 -25.50 -1.96 -13.11
C TRP A 193 -26.71 -1.11 -12.73
N VAL A 194 -26.99 -0.94 -11.44
CA VAL A 194 -28.08 -0.10 -10.94
C VAL A 194 -27.87 1.36 -11.36
N ILE A 195 -26.63 1.84 -11.47
CA ILE A 195 -26.31 3.18 -11.96
C ILE A 195 -26.69 3.32 -13.45
N HIS A 196 -26.42 2.28 -14.26
CA HIS A 196 -26.87 2.27 -15.67
C HIS A 196 -28.40 2.37 -15.77
N ALA A 197 -29.11 1.57 -14.96
CA ALA A 197 -30.56 1.59 -14.92
C ALA A 197 -31.08 2.97 -14.48
N LEU A 198 -30.47 3.58 -13.47
CA LEU A 198 -30.82 4.92 -12.99
C LEU A 198 -30.58 6.01 -14.04
N ILE A 199 -29.48 5.93 -14.81
CA ILE A 199 -29.20 6.85 -15.91
C ILE A 199 -30.26 6.71 -17.01
N ILE A 200 -30.61 5.48 -17.43
CA ILE A 200 -31.66 5.25 -18.42
C ILE A 200 -32.98 5.82 -17.93
N TYR A 201 -33.34 5.55 -16.66
CA TYR A 201 -34.57 6.07 -16.07
C TYR A 201 -34.57 7.61 -15.99
N SER A 202 -33.44 8.22 -15.67
CA SER A 202 -33.32 9.69 -15.60
C SER A 202 -33.59 10.37 -16.94
N VAL A 203 -33.28 9.69 -18.07
CA VAL A 203 -33.49 10.20 -19.44
C VAL A 203 -34.88 9.85 -19.97
N GLU A 204 -35.29 8.58 -19.82
CA GLU A 204 -36.49 8.06 -20.46
C GLU A 204 -37.77 8.24 -19.63
N LYS A 205 -37.66 8.36 -18.30
CA LYS A 205 -38.77 8.47 -17.34
C LYS A 205 -39.80 7.32 -17.44
N ASP A 206 -39.39 6.16 -17.99
CA ASP A 206 -40.25 5.01 -18.25
C ASP A 206 -39.52 3.73 -17.88
N PHE A 207 -40.07 2.97 -16.92
CA PHE A 207 -39.45 1.74 -16.41
C PHE A 207 -39.37 0.61 -17.45
N LYS A 208 -40.37 0.52 -18.38
CA LYS A 208 -40.28 -0.46 -19.47
C LYS A 208 -39.10 -0.18 -20.39
N LYS A 209 -38.85 1.10 -20.67
CA LYS A 209 -37.67 1.47 -21.47
C LYS A 209 -36.36 1.21 -20.74
N VAL A 210 -36.30 1.29 -19.40
CA VAL A 210 -35.13 0.88 -18.61
C VAL A 210 -34.84 -0.59 -18.84
N LEU A 211 -35.85 -1.44 -18.73
CA LEU A 211 -35.68 -2.88 -18.93
C LEU A 211 -35.26 -3.20 -20.37
N VAL A 212 -35.90 -2.59 -21.39
CA VAL A 212 -35.57 -2.89 -22.79
C VAL A 212 -34.19 -2.35 -23.19
N LYS A 213 -33.92 -1.06 -22.93
CA LYS A 213 -32.66 -0.41 -23.34
C LYS A 213 -31.48 -0.84 -22.46
N GLY A 214 -31.73 -1.16 -21.20
CA GLY A 214 -30.72 -1.60 -20.24
C GLY A 214 -30.51 -3.12 -20.20
N ALA A 215 -31.35 -3.91 -20.87
CA ALA A 215 -31.33 -5.37 -20.81
C ALA A 215 -29.91 -5.99 -20.92
N PRO A 216 -29.06 -5.62 -21.90
CA PRO A 216 -27.74 -6.23 -22.02
C PRO A 216 -26.87 -6.01 -20.77
N ILE A 217 -26.91 -4.82 -20.18
CA ILE A 217 -26.10 -4.45 -19.01
C ILE A 217 -26.68 -5.05 -17.74
N ILE A 218 -28.01 -4.96 -17.56
CA ILE A 218 -28.71 -5.53 -16.41
C ILE A 218 -28.51 -7.05 -16.34
N LEU A 219 -28.70 -7.73 -17.47
CA LEU A 219 -28.51 -9.18 -17.56
C LEU A 219 -27.05 -9.56 -17.29
N LEU A 220 -26.09 -8.78 -17.80
CA LEU A 220 -24.67 -9.01 -17.53
C LEU A 220 -24.34 -8.85 -16.04
N GLY A 221 -24.87 -7.80 -15.37
CA GLY A 221 -24.70 -7.59 -13.94
C GLY A 221 -25.32 -8.73 -13.10
N LEU A 222 -26.56 -9.09 -13.40
CA LEU A 222 -27.26 -10.19 -12.72
C LEU A 222 -26.57 -11.54 -12.94
N PHE A 223 -26.12 -11.81 -14.18
CA PHE A 223 -25.33 -12.99 -14.49
C PHE A 223 -24.03 -13.06 -13.68
N SER A 224 -23.31 -11.95 -13.56
CA SER A 224 -22.06 -11.89 -12.79
C SER A 224 -22.28 -12.16 -11.32
N ILE A 225 -23.38 -11.64 -10.74
CA ILE A 225 -23.77 -11.93 -9.36
C ILE A 225 -24.11 -13.42 -9.21
N ALA A 226 -24.93 -13.95 -10.10
CA ALA A 226 -25.29 -15.38 -10.09
C ALA A 226 -24.07 -16.28 -10.26
N LEU A 227 -23.17 -15.94 -11.18
CA LEU A 227 -21.91 -16.64 -11.40
C LEU A 227 -21.04 -16.62 -10.13
N TYR A 228 -20.90 -15.46 -9.47
CA TYR A 228 -20.15 -15.34 -8.23
C TYR A 228 -20.69 -16.28 -7.14
N PHE A 229 -21.99 -16.27 -6.87
CA PHE A 229 -22.59 -17.18 -5.91
C PHE A 229 -22.45 -18.66 -6.30
N PHE A 230 -22.58 -18.98 -7.60
CA PHE A 230 -22.37 -20.32 -8.10
C PHE A 230 -20.93 -20.80 -7.90
N LEU A 231 -19.92 -19.95 -8.21
CA LEU A 231 -18.51 -20.29 -8.03
C LEU A 231 -18.15 -20.46 -6.55
N GLN A 232 -18.66 -19.60 -5.67
CA GLN A 232 -18.51 -19.74 -4.23
C GLN A 232 -19.12 -21.07 -3.75
N TRP A 233 -20.33 -21.38 -4.18
CA TRP A 233 -20.97 -22.64 -3.82
C TRP A 233 -20.19 -23.85 -4.35
N TYR A 234 -19.79 -23.82 -5.62
CA TYR A 234 -19.12 -24.95 -6.25
C TYR A 234 -17.73 -25.23 -5.69
N PHE A 235 -16.89 -24.21 -5.58
CA PHE A 235 -15.49 -24.39 -5.19
C PHE A 235 -15.28 -24.40 -3.68
N ILE A 236 -16.04 -23.65 -2.93
CA ILE A 236 -15.85 -23.51 -1.46
C ILE A 236 -16.75 -24.46 -0.69
N PHE A 237 -18.09 -24.38 -0.87
CA PHE A 237 -19.01 -25.18 -0.07
C PHE A 237 -19.07 -26.67 -0.46
N LYS A 238 -19.06 -26.99 -1.76
CA LYS A 238 -19.14 -28.37 -2.24
C LYS A 238 -17.82 -29.14 -2.04
N ASN A 239 -16.67 -28.49 -2.19
CA ASN A 239 -15.34 -29.10 -2.15
C ASN A 239 -14.60 -28.82 -0.84
N TYR A 240 -15.30 -28.64 0.27
CA TYR A 240 -14.73 -28.33 1.60
C TYR A 240 -13.65 -29.32 2.10
N ASN A 241 -13.44 -30.43 1.41
CA ASN A 241 -12.41 -31.43 1.72
C ASN A 241 -11.11 -31.27 0.91
N VAL A 242 -10.98 -30.25 0.07
CA VAL A 242 -9.72 -29.97 -0.61
C VAL A 242 -8.82 -29.28 0.40
N ASP A 243 -7.75 -29.97 0.80
CA ASP A 243 -6.71 -29.49 1.68
C ASP A 243 -6.43 -28.00 1.46
N HIS A 244 -6.45 -27.21 2.51
CA HIS A 244 -6.09 -25.79 2.53
C HIS A 244 -4.60 -25.55 2.18
N ALA A 245 -3.95 -26.47 1.48
CA ALA A 245 -2.54 -26.51 1.11
C ALA A 245 -2.09 -25.35 0.20
N LEU A 246 -3.00 -24.52 -0.32
CA LEU A 246 -2.66 -23.42 -1.22
C LEU A 246 -2.63 -22.03 -0.56
N GLY A 247 -2.57 -21.93 0.76
CA GLY A 247 -2.41 -20.64 1.44
C GLY A 247 -3.52 -19.62 1.15
N THR A 248 -4.67 -20.10 0.66
CA THR A 248 -5.83 -19.26 0.40
C THR A 248 -6.49 -18.90 1.72
N TYR A 249 -6.76 -17.64 1.90
CA TYR A 249 -7.41 -17.09 3.10
C TYR A 249 -8.73 -17.82 3.36
N PRO A 250 -8.85 -18.60 4.46
CA PRO A 250 -10.06 -19.40 4.74
C PRO A 250 -11.32 -18.56 4.92
N GLY A 251 -11.17 -17.25 5.03
CA GLY A 251 -12.25 -16.31 5.28
C GLY A 251 -12.73 -15.50 4.07
N SER A 252 -12.22 -15.75 2.85
CA SER A 252 -12.68 -15.00 1.66
C SER A 252 -14.07 -15.42 1.16
N SER A 253 -14.64 -16.49 1.72
CA SER A 253 -15.99 -16.95 1.43
C SER A 253 -17.07 -16.04 2.02
N ILE A 254 -18.26 -16.09 1.45
CA ILE A 254 -19.43 -15.39 1.99
C ILE A 254 -19.79 -15.97 3.37
N HIS A 255 -19.80 -15.12 4.37
CA HIS A 255 -20.22 -15.45 5.72
C HIS A 255 -21.43 -14.61 6.14
N LEU A 256 -22.55 -15.26 6.34
CA LEU A 256 -23.80 -14.68 6.86
C LEU A 256 -24.19 -15.26 8.23
N ASP A 257 -23.24 -15.90 8.92
CA ASP A 257 -23.50 -16.59 10.21
C ASP A 257 -23.98 -15.62 11.30
N SER A 258 -23.69 -14.32 11.15
CA SER A 258 -24.15 -13.26 12.03
C SER A 258 -24.52 -12.01 11.23
N ILE A 259 -25.81 -11.71 11.20
CA ILE A 259 -26.31 -10.44 10.66
C ILE A 259 -25.66 -9.23 11.34
N GLY A 260 -25.35 -9.33 12.64
CA GLY A 260 -24.67 -8.28 13.40
C GLY A 260 -23.25 -8.01 12.88
N LYS A 261 -22.45 -9.05 12.63
CA LYS A 261 -21.11 -8.90 12.04
C LYS A 261 -21.16 -8.31 10.64
N PHE A 262 -22.08 -8.77 9.81
CA PHE A 262 -22.30 -8.19 8.48
C PHE A 262 -22.65 -6.71 8.56
N LEU A 263 -23.61 -6.31 9.38
CA LEU A 263 -24.03 -4.91 9.52
C LEU A 263 -22.91 -4.04 10.07
N HIS A 264 -22.12 -4.55 11.02
CA HIS A 264 -20.95 -3.86 11.54
C HIS A 264 -19.89 -3.64 10.47
N ALA A 265 -19.54 -4.70 9.74
CA ALA A 265 -18.61 -4.63 8.63
C ALA A 265 -19.10 -3.69 7.52
N PHE A 266 -20.39 -3.77 7.16
CA PHE A 266 -21.01 -2.87 6.18
C PHE A 266 -20.96 -1.40 6.62
N ALA A 267 -21.28 -1.10 7.87
CA ALA A 267 -21.22 0.26 8.40
C ALA A 267 -19.79 0.81 8.33
N LYS A 268 -18.81 0.04 8.81
CA LYS A 268 -17.40 0.45 8.75
C LYS A 268 -16.90 0.60 7.30
N GLN A 269 -17.17 -0.39 6.42
CA GLN A 269 -16.79 -0.34 5.01
C GLN A 269 -17.44 0.84 4.25
N SER A 270 -18.63 1.29 4.69
CA SER A 270 -19.30 2.45 4.10
C SER A 270 -18.66 3.79 4.46
N LEU A 271 -17.85 3.84 5.51
CA LEU A 271 -17.19 5.07 5.98
C LEU A 271 -15.80 5.30 5.36
N GLY A 272 -15.24 4.34 4.61
CA GLY A 272 -13.88 4.43 4.07
C GLY A 272 -13.63 5.68 3.24
N GLY A 273 -14.54 6.01 2.33
CA GLY A 273 -14.47 7.22 1.52
C GLY A 273 -14.89 8.52 2.21
N PHE A 274 -15.12 8.52 3.54
CA PHE A 274 -15.61 9.70 4.24
C PHE A 274 -14.57 10.84 4.22
N PRO A 275 -14.99 12.07 3.85
CA PRO A 275 -14.04 13.15 3.62
C PRO A 275 -13.33 13.55 4.93
N LEU A 276 -12.05 13.87 4.80
CA LEU A 276 -11.15 14.35 5.87
C LEU A 276 -10.83 13.35 6.99
N LEU A 277 -11.40 12.15 7.01
CA LEU A 277 -11.16 11.19 8.09
C LEU A 277 -9.67 10.87 8.25
N ASN A 278 -9.01 10.45 7.16
CA ASN A 278 -7.58 10.13 7.18
C ASN A 278 -6.71 11.37 7.33
N SER A 279 -7.13 12.51 6.78
CA SER A 279 -6.41 13.78 6.91
C SER A 279 -6.42 14.30 8.34
N LEU A 280 -7.54 14.19 9.05
CA LEU A 280 -7.66 14.54 10.46
C LEU A 280 -6.87 13.55 11.35
N LYS A 281 -6.90 12.24 11.02
CA LYS A 281 -6.08 11.24 11.69
C LYS A 281 -4.58 11.56 11.54
N SER A 282 -4.14 11.91 10.33
CA SER A 282 -2.75 12.32 10.08
C SER A 282 -2.38 13.57 10.87
N LEU A 283 -3.26 14.57 10.92
CA LEU A 283 -3.04 15.78 11.72
C LEU A 283 -2.96 15.47 13.23
N TYR A 284 -3.81 14.55 13.71
CA TYR A 284 -3.79 14.12 15.11
C TYR A 284 -2.49 13.38 15.47
N ILE A 285 -2.02 12.47 14.61
CA ILE A 285 -0.83 11.66 14.86
C ILE A 285 0.46 12.45 14.69
N TYR A 286 0.57 13.24 13.61
CA TYR A 286 1.83 13.90 13.19
C TYR A 286 1.85 15.39 13.45
N GLY A 287 0.73 15.99 13.91
CA GLY A 287 0.65 17.42 14.18
C GLY A 287 0.88 18.27 12.93
N LEU A 288 1.50 19.45 13.13
CA LEU A 288 1.77 20.38 12.03
C LEU A 288 2.93 19.96 11.12
N GLU A 289 3.63 18.88 11.44
CA GLU A 289 4.74 18.38 10.61
C GLU A 289 4.28 17.95 9.21
N ILE A 290 3.00 17.57 9.06
CA ILE A 290 2.43 17.22 7.75
C ILE A 290 2.62 18.33 6.70
N PHE A 291 2.59 19.60 7.10
CA PHE A 291 2.74 20.73 6.19
C PHE A 291 4.15 20.91 5.65
N TRP A 292 5.18 20.46 6.37
CA TRP A 292 6.57 20.49 5.92
C TRP A 292 6.88 19.46 4.85
N SER A 293 6.02 18.46 4.71
CA SER A 293 6.14 17.43 3.66
C SER A 293 5.69 17.91 2.28
N VAL A 294 4.98 19.03 2.21
CA VAL A 294 4.42 19.56 0.95
C VAL A 294 5.49 20.21 0.11
N SER A 295 5.65 19.77 -1.13
CA SER A 295 6.59 20.38 -2.06
C SER A 295 6.21 21.83 -2.40
N ILE A 296 7.22 22.66 -2.71
CA ILE A 296 6.98 24.05 -3.12
C ILE A 296 6.11 24.13 -4.39
N PHE A 297 6.23 23.19 -5.31
CA PHE A 297 5.40 23.12 -6.50
C PHE A 297 3.93 22.83 -6.16
N SER A 298 3.67 21.92 -5.22
CA SER A 298 2.31 21.65 -4.76
C SER A 298 1.69 22.89 -4.12
N TRP A 299 2.43 23.64 -3.32
CA TRP A 299 1.98 24.93 -2.78
C TRP A 299 1.66 25.95 -3.85
N ILE A 300 2.54 26.12 -4.86
CA ILE A 300 2.32 27.05 -5.98
C ILE A 300 1.04 26.66 -6.74
N PHE A 301 0.88 25.39 -7.10
CA PHE A 301 -0.31 24.92 -7.82
C PHE A 301 -1.59 25.02 -6.98
N PHE A 302 -1.48 24.77 -5.68
CA PHE A 302 -2.59 24.96 -4.76
C PHE A 302 -3.06 26.43 -4.71
N VAL A 303 -2.13 27.38 -4.55
CA VAL A 303 -2.44 28.82 -4.51
C VAL A 303 -3.05 29.27 -5.85
N ILE A 304 -2.48 28.85 -6.98
CA ILE A 304 -3.04 29.11 -8.31
C ILE A 304 -4.46 28.52 -8.40
N GLY A 305 -4.64 27.28 -7.91
CA GLY A 305 -5.92 26.58 -7.88
C GLY A 305 -6.99 27.34 -7.10
N ILE A 306 -6.70 27.70 -5.87
CA ILE A 306 -7.60 28.48 -5.01
C ILE A 306 -7.92 29.85 -5.63
N SER A 307 -6.91 30.53 -6.15
CA SER A 307 -7.10 31.84 -6.80
C SER A 307 -8.01 31.76 -8.03
N TYR A 308 -7.86 30.71 -8.85
CA TYR A 308 -8.72 30.47 -10.00
C TYR A 308 -10.16 30.12 -9.57
N LEU A 309 -10.33 29.28 -8.54
CA LEU A 309 -11.61 28.95 -7.93
C LEU A 309 -12.35 30.21 -7.52
N TYR A 310 -11.72 31.06 -6.72
CA TYR A 310 -12.32 32.30 -6.26
C TYR A 310 -12.68 33.24 -7.42
N LYS A 311 -11.74 33.50 -8.34
CA LYS A 311 -11.90 34.50 -9.39
C LYS A 311 -12.82 34.04 -10.53
N LYS A 312 -12.72 32.79 -10.99
CA LYS A 312 -13.40 32.33 -12.21
C LYS A 312 -14.68 31.54 -11.93
N ILE A 313 -14.74 30.81 -10.85
CA ILE A 313 -15.89 29.96 -10.52
C ILE A 313 -16.84 30.74 -9.60
N PHE A 314 -16.37 31.04 -8.39
CA PHE A 314 -17.25 31.61 -7.37
C PHE A 314 -17.69 33.06 -7.68
N SER A 315 -16.81 33.96 -8.08
CA SER A 315 -17.17 35.34 -8.39
C SER A 315 -18.16 35.40 -9.56
N LYS A 316 -17.99 34.54 -10.57
CA LYS A 316 -18.94 34.46 -11.71
C LYS A 316 -20.32 34.03 -11.24
N TYR A 317 -20.43 33.00 -10.41
CA TYR A 317 -21.71 32.48 -9.95
C TYR A 317 -22.37 33.34 -8.88
N ILE A 318 -21.62 33.95 -7.99
CA ILE A 318 -22.13 34.93 -7.03
C ILE A 318 -22.68 36.18 -7.77
N ASN A 319 -22.01 36.62 -8.85
CA ASN A 319 -22.46 37.79 -9.64
C ASN A 319 -23.58 37.45 -10.62
N LEU A 320 -23.66 36.23 -11.15
CA LEU A 320 -24.76 35.78 -12.02
C LEU A 320 -26.10 35.79 -11.30
N GLN A 321 -26.13 35.39 -10.03
CA GLN A 321 -27.37 35.43 -9.23
C GLN A 321 -27.91 36.83 -9.01
N LYS A 322 -27.07 37.89 -9.02
CA LYS A 322 -27.54 39.27 -9.04
C LYS A 322 -28.31 39.65 -10.34
N LYS A 323 -28.03 38.94 -11.44
CA LYS A 323 -28.65 39.16 -12.75
C LYS A 323 -29.86 38.26 -13.04
N ILE A 324 -29.94 37.06 -12.41
CA ILE A 324 -31.04 36.10 -12.68
C ILE A 324 -32.24 36.41 -11.80
N LYS A 325 -32.81 37.62 -11.96
CA LYS A 325 -34.03 38.05 -11.26
C LYS A 325 -35.31 37.56 -11.95
N HIS A 326 -35.24 36.78 -13.07
CA HIS A 326 -36.40 36.61 -13.92
C HIS A 326 -36.67 35.26 -14.59
N ASN A 327 -35.95 34.19 -14.31
CA ASN A 327 -36.32 32.88 -14.86
C ASN A 327 -36.52 31.83 -13.75
N ASN A 328 -37.79 31.58 -13.41
CA ASN A 328 -38.26 30.58 -12.45
C ASN A 328 -38.06 29.09 -12.89
N SER A 329 -37.25 28.81 -13.91
CA SER A 329 -36.91 27.43 -14.34
C SER A 329 -35.53 27.01 -13.86
N LEU A 330 -35.18 27.31 -12.61
CA LEU A 330 -34.02 26.70 -11.98
C LEU A 330 -34.41 25.27 -11.62
N ASN A 331 -33.82 24.37 -12.39
CA ASN A 331 -33.93 22.93 -12.39
C ASN A 331 -34.15 22.29 -11.00
N GLU A 332 -35.04 21.31 -10.99
CA GLU A 332 -35.27 20.41 -9.87
C GLU A 332 -33.94 19.94 -9.22
N PRO A 333 -33.91 19.72 -7.90
CA PRO A 333 -32.73 19.27 -7.21
C PRO A 333 -32.15 18.03 -7.91
N ASN A 334 -30.82 17.95 -7.97
CA ASN A 334 -30.08 16.87 -8.63
C ASN A 334 -30.24 15.53 -7.88
N PHE A 335 -31.48 15.06 -7.73
CA PHE A 335 -31.83 13.86 -6.99
C PHE A 335 -31.13 12.62 -7.56
N TYR A 336 -31.07 12.48 -8.88
CA TYR A 336 -30.45 11.33 -9.52
C TYR A 336 -28.93 11.28 -9.29
N GLU A 337 -28.26 12.43 -9.27
CA GLU A 337 -26.83 12.50 -8.97
C GLU A 337 -26.55 12.11 -7.53
N ALA A 338 -27.36 12.58 -6.60
CA ALA A 338 -27.24 12.16 -5.20
C ALA A 338 -27.45 10.63 -5.06
N CYS A 339 -28.44 10.06 -5.76
CA CYS A 339 -28.64 8.61 -5.80
C CYS A 339 -27.42 7.87 -6.39
N ILE A 340 -26.83 8.35 -7.49
CA ILE A 340 -25.59 7.79 -8.04
C ILE A 340 -24.47 7.83 -6.99
N GLY A 341 -24.31 8.96 -6.30
CA GLY A 341 -23.32 9.10 -5.24
C GLY A 341 -23.52 8.09 -4.11
N LEU A 342 -24.76 7.93 -3.62
CA LEU A 342 -25.10 6.96 -2.58
C LEU A 342 -24.84 5.50 -3.03
N ILE A 343 -25.19 5.15 -4.27
CA ILE A 343 -24.93 3.82 -4.83
C ILE A 343 -23.41 3.55 -4.86
N LEU A 344 -22.59 4.52 -5.30
CA LEU A 344 -21.13 4.38 -5.32
C LEU A 344 -20.52 4.26 -3.91
N ILE A 345 -21.18 4.79 -2.87
CA ILE A 345 -20.71 4.65 -1.48
C ILE A 345 -21.10 3.30 -0.91
N PHE A 346 -22.37 2.92 -0.99
CA PHE A 346 -22.89 1.80 -0.22
C PHE A 346 -22.80 0.46 -0.95
N PHE A 347 -22.98 0.40 -2.26
CA PHE A 347 -23.05 -0.86 -2.98
C PHE A 347 -21.73 -1.63 -3.03
N PRO A 348 -20.57 -0.99 -3.27
CA PRO A 348 -19.28 -1.67 -3.12
C PRO A 348 -19.04 -2.18 -1.70
N ALA A 349 -19.46 -1.42 -0.69
CA ALA A 349 -19.32 -1.80 0.72
C ALA A 349 -20.13 -3.07 1.08
N VAL A 350 -21.32 -3.26 0.49
CA VAL A 350 -22.12 -4.49 0.68
C VAL A 350 -21.33 -5.72 0.27
N ILE A 351 -20.73 -5.70 -0.93
CA ILE A 351 -19.99 -6.85 -1.45
C ILE A 351 -18.79 -7.19 -0.56
N VAL A 352 -18.06 -6.19 -0.11
CA VAL A 352 -16.90 -6.39 0.77
C VAL A 352 -17.33 -6.90 2.16
N ALA A 353 -18.43 -6.38 2.71
CA ALA A 353 -18.96 -6.81 4.00
C ALA A 353 -19.46 -8.26 4.03
N LEU A 354 -19.80 -8.84 2.87
CA LEU A 354 -20.16 -10.25 2.76
C LEU A 354 -18.96 -11.20 2.99
N SER A 355 -17.74 -10.73 2.84
CA SER A 355 -16.53 -11.56 3.03
C SER A 355 -16.25 -11.79 4.52
N GLY A 356 -16.16 -13.05 4.94
CA GLY A 356 -15.83 -13.43 6.32
C GLY A 356 -14.47 -12.90 6.75
N HIS A 357 -13.47 -12.93 5.87
CA HIS A 357 -12.15 -12.34 6.11
C HIS A 357 -12.24 -10.84 6.43
N GLN A 358 -13.04 -10.10 5.68
CA GLN A 358 -13.22 -8.67 5.92
C GLN A 358 -14.02 -8.38 7.20
N GLN A 359 -14.90 -9.27 7.60
CA GLN A 359 -15.63 -9.17 8.88
C GLN A 359 -14.70 -9.33 10.09
N VAL A 360 -13.62 -10.13 9.96
CA VAL A 360 -12.60 -10.31 11.01
C VAL A 360 -11.60 -9.16 11.02
N ILE A 361 -10.98 -8.87 9.89
CA ILE A 361 -9.93 -7.82 9.78
C ILE A 361 -10.44 -6.44 10.21
N ILE A 362 -11.71 -6.15 10.01
CA ILE A 362 -12.25 -4.82 10.31
C ILE A 362 -12.28 -4.51 11.82
N ASP A 363 -12.22 -5.54 12.66
CA ASP A 363 -12.13 -5.38 14.12
C ASP A 363 -10.67 -5.20 14.57
N GLU A 364 -9.73 -5.81 13.86
CA GLU A 364 -8.30 -5.73 14.14
C GLU A 364 -7.67 -4.42 13.64
N THR A 365 -8.21 -3.83 12.56
CA THR A 365 -7.67 -2.64 11.92
C THR A 365 -8.58 -1.43 12.14
N ILE A 366 -8.28 -0.60 13.13
CA ILE A 366 -9.01 0.64 13.37
C ILE A 366 -8.97 1.54 12.11
N GLY A 367 -10.06 1.56 11.35
CA GLY A 367 -10.31 2.50 10.28
C GLY A 367 -9.76 2.16 8.89
N ASN A 368 -9.36 0.92 8.64
CA ASN A 368 -8.84 0.54 7.33
C ASN A 368 -9.90 -0.21 6.50
N THR A 369 -10.76 0.57 5.85
CA THR A 369 -11.76 0.10 4.90
C THR A 369 -11.25 0.42 3.49
N TYR A 370 -10.30 -0.36 2.96
CA TYR A 370 -9.59 0.04 1.74
C TYR A 370 -10.24 -0.41 0.42
N LEU A 371 -10.92 -1.55 0.41
CA LEU A 371 -11.41 -2.14 -0.84
C LEU A 371 -12.47 -1.30 -1.57
N PRO A 372 -13.57 -0.84 -0.92
CA PRO A 372 -14.56 -0.02 -1.59
C PRO A 372 -14.16 1.46 -1.70
N GLU A 373 -13.18 1.91 -0.92
CA GLU A 373 -12.84 3.32 -0.69
C GLU A 373 -12.55 4.09 -1.98
N TYR A 374 -11.86 3.46 -2.94
CA TYR A 374 -11.57 4.11 -4.22
C TYR A 374 -12.81 4.55 -4.98
N ILE A 375 -13.83 3.68 -5.07
CA ILE A 375 -15.11 4.00 -5.73
C ILE A 375 -15.91 4.98 -4.88
N GLN A 376 -15.84 4.86 -3.57
CA GLN A 376 -16.53 5.74 -2.63
C GLN A 376 -16.08 7.20 -2.75
N PHE A 377 -14.81 7.46 -3.05
CA PHE A 377 -14.33 8.83 -3.29
C PHE A 377 -15.13 9.52 -4.39
N PHE A 378 -15.46 8.83 -5.47
CA PHE A 378 -16.30 9.37 -6.53
C PHE A 378 -17.74 9.61 -6.05
N GLY A 379 -18.29 8.69 -5.28
CA GLY A 379 -19.62 8.82 -4.68
C GLY A 379 -19.72 10.04 -3.75
N VAL A 380 -18.74 10.18 -2.84
CA VAL A 380 -18.65 11.31 -1.90
C VAL A 380 -18.47 12.63 -2.64
N ALA A 381 -17.60 12.67 -3.67
CA ALA A 381 -17.40 13.87 -4.49
C ALA A 381 -18.69 14.30 -5.20
N ILE A 382 -19.49 13.36 -5.71
CA ILE A 382 -20.80 13.65 -6.32
C ILE A 382 -21.78 14.22 -5.29
N ILE A 383 -21.86 13.64 -4.09
CA ILE A 383 -22.76 14.12 -3.02
C ILE A 383 -22.35 15.51 -2.56
N ILE A 384 -21.06 15.73 -2.27
CA ILE A 384 -20.54 17.05 -1.88
C ILE A 384 -20.86 18.07 -2.97
N SER A 385 -20.66 17.70 -4.23
CA SER A 385 -20.92 18.60 -5.37
C SER A 385 -22.39 18.92 -5.55
N SER A 386 -23.28 17.95 -5.34
CA SER A 386 -24.72 18.15 -5.34
C SER A 386 -25.15 19.11 -4.22
N PHE A 387 -24.60 18.90 -3.02
CA PHE A 387 -24.86 19.76 -1.85
C PHE A 387 -24.34 21.18 -2.07
N LEU A 388 -23.08 21.33 -2.50
CA LEU A 388 -22.48 22.63 -2.79
C LEU A 388 -23.23 23.34 -3.93
N TYR A 389 -23.60 22.62 -5.00
CA TYR A 389 -24.38 23.17 -6.08
C TYR A 389 -25.71 23.74 -5.57
N TYR A 390 -26.43 22.96 -4.76
CA TYR A 390 -27.68 23.41 -4.15
C TYR A 390 -27.47 24.66 -3.30
N LEU A 391 -26.48 24.68 -2.42
CA LEU A 391 -26.19 25.85 -1.57
C LEU A 391 -25.78 27.09 -2.37
N PHE A 392 -24.96 26.93 -3.43
CA PHE A 392 -24.55 28.07 -4.26
C PHE A 392 -25.69 28.61 -5.15
N THR A 393 -26.65 27.78 -5.50
CA THR A 393 -27.84 28.21 -6.30
C THR A 393 -28.98 28.72 -5.43
N TRP A 394 -28.94 28.52 -4.11
CA TRP A 394 -29.96 28.99 -3.19
C TRP A 394 -30.04 30.53 -3.19
N ASP A 395 -31.27 31.07 -3.02
CA ASP A 395 -31.56 32.51 -3.16
C ASP A 395 -30.77 33.37 -2.17
N LEU A 396 -30.08 34.39 -2.68
CA LEU A 396 -29.19 35.31 -1.96
C LEU A 396 -29.91 36.46 -1.24
N ARG A 397 -31.26 36.48 -1.17
CA ARG A 397 -31.97 37.55 -0.49
C ARG A 397 -31.63 37.67 1.00
N ASN A 398 -31.18 36.59 1.61
CA ASN A 398 -30.80 36.56 2.99
C ASN A 398 -29.29 36.83 3.12
N LYS A 399 -28.90 37.92 3.84
CA LYS A 399 -27.49 38.24 4.14
C LYS A 399 -26.75 37.10 4.85
N PHE A 400 -27.45 36.32 5.68
CA PHE A 400 -26.89 35.15 6.35
C PHE A 400 -26.38 34.09 5.37
N ILE A 401 -27.18 33.76 4.35
CA ILE A 401 -26.80 32.78 3.32
C ILE A 401 -25.59 33.28 2.50
N TYR A 402 -25.49 34.59 2.27
CA TYR A 402 -24.34 35.18 1.59
C TYR A 402 -23.04 34.96 2.39
N TYR A 403 -23.01 35.30 3.66
CA TYR A 403 -21.83 35.08 4.51
C TYR A 403 -21.53 33.59 4.71
N PHE A 404 -22.55 32.76 4.86
CA PHE A 404 -22.40 31.30 4.97
C PHE A 404 -21.67 30.69 3.78
N LYS A 405 -21.92 31.15 2.54
CA LYS A 405 -21.17 30.70 1.36
C LYS A 405 -19.68 30.97 1.44
N TYR A 406 -19.28 32.11 1.99
CA TYR A 406 -17.83 32.41 2.19
C TYR A 406 -17.21 31.55 3.29
N ILE A 407 -17.92 31.32 4.39
CA ILE A 407 -17.48 30.41 5.44
C ILE A 407 -17.30 29.00 4.87
N LEU A 408 -18.25 28.54 4.08
CA LEU A 408 -18.16 27.24 3.43
C LEU A 408 -16.98 27.14 2.45
N LEU A 409 -16.70 28.19 1.69
CA LEU A 409 -15.53 28.28 0.83
C LEU A 409 -14.22 28.23 1.61
N LEU A 410 -14.14 28.94 2.72
CA LEU A 410 -13.01 28.91 3.63
C LEU A 410 -12.81 27.49 4.17
N PHE A 411 -13.90 26.83 4.59
CA PHE A 411 -13.85 25.43 5.04
C PHE A 411 -13.35 24.50 3.95
N CYS A 412 -13.86 24.61 2.71
CA CYS A 412 -13.38 23.81 1.58
C CYS A 412 -11.90 24.06 1.27
N THR A 413 -11.43 25.30 1.43
CA THR A 413 -10.01 25.66 1.25
C THR A 413 -9.14 24.99 2.32
N ILE A 414 -9.54 25.08 3.59
CA ILE A 414 -8.84 24.43 4.72
C ILE A 414 -8.85 22.91 4.53
N ALA A 415 -9.98 22.33 4.17
CA ALA A 415 -10.09 20.89 3.89
C ALA A 415 -9.13 20.46 2.77
N SER A 416 -9.09 21.21 1.66
CA SER A 416 -8.17 20.93 0.55
C SER A 416 -6.70 21.03 0.96
N MET A 417 -6.35 22.04 1.76
CA MET A 417 -5.00 22.23 2.27
C MET A 417 -4.59 21.08 3.21
N LEU A 418 -5.50 20.65 4.08
CA LEU A 418 -5.27 19.55 5.01
C LEU A 418 -5.09 18.22 4.25
N THR A 419 -5.92 17.95 3.23
CA THR A 419 -5.76 16.77 2.37
C THR A 419 -4.43 16.80 1.63
N MET A 420 -4.06 17.93 1.02
CA MET A 420 -2.77 18.10 0.35
C MET A 420 -1.61 17.77 1.29
N ALA A 421 -1.61 18.34 2.49
CA ALA A 421 -0.55 18.15 3.48
C ALA A 421 -0.49 16.70 3.98
N SER A 422 -1.63 16.10 4.31
CA SER A 422 -1.72 14.71 4.72
C SER A 422 -1.21 13.76 3.64
N ASN A 423 -1.69 13.91 2.39
CA ASN A 423 -1.27 13.07 1.27
C ASN A 423 0.23 13.18 0.99
N ALA A 424 0.80 14.39 1.01
CA ALA A 424 2.23 14.59 0.83
C ALA A 424 3.04 13.94 1.97
N HIS A 425 2.57 14.02 3.20
CA HIS A 425 3.23 13.42 4.35
C HIS A 425 3.22 11.89 4.29
N ILE A 426 2.06 11.27 3.99
CA ILE A 426 1.93 9.82 3.83
C ILE A 426 2.83 9.30 2.71
N VAL A 427 2.88 10.02 1.57
CA VAL A 427 3.78 9.65 0.46
C VAL A 427 5.25 9.76 0.88
N ASN A 428 5.62 10.79 1.63
CA ASN A 428 6.99 10.96 2.12
C ASN A 428 7.40 9.80 3.06
N LEU A 429 6.49 9.38 3.96
CA LEU A 429 6.70 8.19 4.78
C LEU A 429 6.82 6.93 3.93
N SER A 430 5.95 6.77 2.93
CA SER A 430 6.01 5.65 1.98
C SER A 430 7.33 5.62 1.19
N ASP A 431 7.86 6.79 0.80
CA ASP A 431 9.17 6.86 0.14
C ASP A 431 10.29 6.33 1.03
N GLN A 432 10.28 6.69 2.30
CA GLN A 432 11.30 6.26 3.26
C GLN A 432 11.26 4.75 3.54
N ILE A 433 10.08 4.18 3.68
CA ILE A 433 9.91 2.81 4.17
C ILE A 433 9.89 1.79 3.05
N PHE A 434 9.19 2.09 1.95
CA PHE A 434 8.97 1.11 0.88
C PHE A 434 9.85 1.36 -0.33
N LYS A 435 10.00 2.61 -0.75
CA LYS A 435 10.69 2.93 -1.99
C LYS A 435 12.20 3.00 -1.83
N TYR A 436 12.68 3.68 -0.81
CA TYR A 436 14.12 3.89 -0.64
C TYR A 436 14.87 2.57 -0.41
N PRO A 437 14.48 1.68 0.53
CA PRO A 437 15.14 0.39 0.71
C PRO A 437 15.10 -0.48 -0.54
N ARG A 438 13.96 -0.48 -1.24
CA ARG A 438 13.81 -1.24 -2.48
C ARG A 438 14.70 -0.71 -3.59
N LYS A 439 14.77 0.60 -3.80
CA LYS A 439 15.68 1.21 -4.77
C LYS A 439 17.14 0.95 -4.47
N LEU A 440 17.50 0.99 -3.19
CA LEU A 440 18.84 0.68 -2.74
C LEU A 440 19.25 -0.73 -3.20
N LEU A 441 18.38 -1.71 -2.97
CA LEU A 441 18.59 -3.08 -3.44
C LEU A 441 18.63 -3.15 -4.97
N GLU A 442 17.61 -2.65 -5.65
CA GLU A 442 17.48 -2.76 -7.11
C GLU A 442 18.69 -2.16 -7.83
N ASN A 443 19.14 -0.98 -7.40
CA ASN A 443 20.32 -0.34 -7.99
C ASN A 443 21.62 -1.10 -7.67
N SER A 444 21.74 -1.71 -6.49
CA SER A 444 22.90 -2.53 -6.13
C SER A 444 22.94 -3.82 -6.95
N LEU A 445 21.79 -4.44 -7.18
CA LEU A 445 21.68 -5.62 -8.05
C LEU A 445 22.02 -5.27 -9.52
N GLN A 446 21.55 -4.13 -10.00
CA GLN A 446 21.89 -3.63 -11.34
C GLN A 446 23.38 -3.27 -11.48
N ALA A 447 24.00 -2.83 -10.38
CA ALA A 447 25.45 -2.58 -10.35
C ALA A 447 26.29 -3.86 -10.30
N GLY A 448 25.67 -5.06 -10.19
CA GLY A 448 26.35 -6.33 -10.27
C GLY A 448 26.84 -6.88 -8.91
N ILE A 449 26.26 -6.47 -7.78
CA ILE A 449 26.69 -6.95 -6.44
C ILE A 449 26.63 -8.48 -6.31
N LEU A 450 25.78 -9.15 -7.11
CA LEU A 450 25.62 -10.60 -7.14
C LEU A 450 26.25 -11.28 -8.37
N ASP A 451 27.08 -10.60 -9.12
CA ASP A 451 27.64 -11.15 -10.38
C ASP A 451 28.57 -12.35 -10.10
N GLU A 452 29.30 -12.33 -8.99
CA GLU A 452 30.19 -13.42 -8.54
C GLU A 452 29.46 -14.57 -7.86
N VAL A 453 28.15 -14.41 -7.53
CA VAL A 453 27.36 -15.44 -6.89
C VAL A 453 26.84 -16.43 -7.92
N ASN A 454 27.15 -17.72 -7.73
CA ASN A 454 26.68 -18.80 -8.59
C ASN A 454 25.22 -19.15 -8.28
N ILE A 455 24.55 -19.80 -9.24
CA ILE A 455 23.13 -20.21 -9.11
C ILE A 455 22.94 -21.21 -7.94
N ASP A 456 23.95 -22.05 -7.68
CA ASP A 456 23.89 -23.05 -6.62
C ASP A 456 24.22 -22.48 -5.24
N ASP A 457 24.84 -21.31 -5.16
CA ASP A 457 25.17 -20.65 -3.91
C ASP A 457 23.92 -20.18 -3.16
N VAL A 458 24.06 -19.97 -1.87
CA VAL A 458 22.96 -19.58 -0.99
C VAL A 458 23.18 -18.16 -0.48
N ILE A 459 22.19 -17.30 -0.63
CA ILE A 459 22.21 -15.95 -0.08
C ILE A 459 21.27 -15.90 1.13
N ILE A 460 21.83 -15.62 2.30
CA ILE A 460 21.07 -15.32 3.50
C ILE A 460 20.89 -13.80 3.55
N ARG A 461 19.67 -13.34 3.66
CA ARG A 461 19.37 -11.92 3.69
C ARG A 461 18.38 -11.54 4.77
N ARG A 462 18.42 -10.29 5.19
CA ARG A 462 17.46 -9.69 6.09
C ARG A 462 16.25 -9.13 5.30
N TYR A 463 15.06 -9.23 5.89
CA TYR A 463 13.88 -8.58 5.38
C TYR A 463 13.92 -7.05 5.61
N LYS A 464 13.70 -6.22 4.60
CA LYS A 464 13.84 -4.77 4.70
C LYS A 464 12.60 -3.98 4.27
N PHE A 465 11.80 -4.53 3.38
CA PHE A 465 10.58 -3.88 2.88
C PHE A 465 9.53 -4.94 2.56
N PRO A 466 8.24 -4.58 2.55
CA PRO A 466 7.15 -5.51 2.26
C PRO A 466 7.35 -6.26 0.95
N HIS A 467 7.13 -7.58 1.00
CA HIS A 467 7.34 -8.48 -0.14
C HIS A 467 8.77 -8.46 -0.71
N ASP A 468 9.77 -8.11 0.12
CA ASP A 468 11.16 -8.35 -0.21
C ASP A 468 11.39 -9.87 -0.25
N ASN A 469 11.40 -10.45 -1.44
CA ASN A 469 11.54 -11.88 -1.66
C ASN A 469 12.46 -12.19 -2.85
N ALA A 470 12.78 -13.45 -3.05
CA ALA A 470 13.69 -13.91 -4.09
C ALA A 470 13.28 -13.51 -5.51
N SER A 471 12.00 -13.25 -5.76
CA SER A 471 11.49 -12.86 -7.09
C SER A 471 11.97 -11.46 -7.51
N ASN A 472 12.19 -10.54 -6.55
CA ASN A 472 12.82 -9.25 -6.84
C ASN A 472 14.24 -9.42 -7.40
N TYR A 473 15.01 -10.30 -6.78
CA TYR A 473 16.38 -10.58 -7.20
C TYR A 473 16.38 -11.22 -8.60
N SER A 474 15.55 -12.24 -8.81
CA SER A 474 15.45 -12.91 -10.11
C SER A 474 14.95 -11.99 -11.21
N LYS A 475 14.02 -11.06 -10.91
CA LYS A 475 13.55 -10.06 -11.87
C LYS A 475 14.70 -9.21 -12.41
N ILE A 476 15.64 -8.80 -11.55
CA ILE A 476 16.71 -7.87 -11.89
C ILE A 476 17.92 -8.62 -12.43
N THR A 477 18.41 -9.63 -11.73
CA THR A 477 19.62 -10.38 -12.11
C THR A 477 19.40 -11.36 -13.27
N LYS A 478 18.13 -11.71 -13.57
CA LYS A 478 17.75 -12.77 -14.51
C LYS A 478 18.30 -14.16 -14.12
N LYS A 479 18.76 -14.31 -12.87
CA LYS A 479 19.26 -15.58 -12.30
C LYS A 479 18.22 -16.16 -11.33
N ASN A 480 18.10 -17.49 -11.29
CA ASN A 480 17.32 -18.17 -10.25
C ASN A 480 18.23 -18.48 -9.05
N LEU A 481 18.28 -17.55 -8.09
CA LEU A 481 19.16 -17.61 -6.93
C LEU A 481 18.48 -18.28 -5.72
N ASN A 482 19.22 -19.04 -4.94
CA ASN A 482 18.77 -19.60 -3.67
C ASN A 482 18.86 -18.53 -2.58
N ILE A 483 17.72 -17.97 -2.17
CA ILE A 483 17.67 -16.88 -1.21
C ILE A 483 16.86 -17.31 0.01
N CYS A 484 17.50 -17.28 1.16
CA CYS A 484 16.90 -17.55 2.47
C CYS A 484 16.76 -16.24 3.27
N ARG A 485 15.68 -16.12 4.03
CA ARG A 485 15.49 -14.99 4.95
C ARG A 485 16.17 -15.27 6.27
N LEU A 486 16.77 -14.24 6.86
CA LEU A 486 17.32 -14.29 8.21
C LEU A 486 16.20 -14.09 9.25
N ASP A 487 15.33 -15.08 9.37
CA ASP A 487 14.23 -15.14 10.33
C ASP A 487 13.97 -16.61 10.72
N GLU A 488 12.84 -16.87 11.34
CA GLU A 488 12.43 -18.22 11.77
C GLU A 488 12.36 -19.25 10.62
N SER A 489 12.20 -18.78 9.38
CA SER A 489 12.18 -19.64 8.18
C SER A 489 13.57 -20.04 7.68
N LEU A 490 14.66 -19.47 8.22
CA LEU A 490 16.04 -19.73 7.78
C LEU A 490 16.40 -21.22 7.86
N TYR A 491 16.04 -21.86 8.98
CA TYR A 491 16.31 -23.28 9.19
C TYR A 491 15.66 -24.16 8.12
N GLU A 492 14.36 -23.97 7.87
CA GLU A 492 13.62 -24.75 6.87
C GLU A 492 14.12 -24.48 5.45
N CYS A 493 14.45 -23.22 5.15
CA CYS A 493 15.04 -22.85 3.86
C CYS A 493 16.39 -23.57 3.64
N LEU A 494 17.28 -23.54 4.61
CA LEU A 494 18.58 -24.22 4.51
C LEU A 494 18.44 -25.75 4.51
N LYS A 495 17.49 -26.29 5.26
CA LYS A 495 17.17 -27.72 5.26
C LYS A 495 16.73 -28.20 3.88
N SER A 496 15.92 -27.42 3.19
CA SER A 496 15.51 -27.74 1.82
C SER A 496 16.67 -27.72 0.81
N LEU A 497 17.66 -26.85 1.03
CA LEU A 497 18.82 -26.69 0.15
C LEU A 497 19.96 -27.67 0.46
N PHE A 498 20.06 -28.12 1.71
CA PHE A 498 21.11 -29.04 2.19
C PHE A 498 20.53 -30.26 2.93
N PRO A 499 19.62 -31.05 2.29
CA PRO A 499 18.87 -32.10 2.99
C PRO A 499 19.77 -33.13 3.68
N ASN A 500 20.92 -33.47 3.09
CA ASN A 500 21.86 -34.44 3.64
C ASN A 500 22.54 -33.96 4.93
N LYS A 501 22.70 -32.64 5.12
CA LYS A 501 23.29 -32.04 6.33
C LYS A 501 22.28 -31.96 7.47
N PHE A 502 21.02 -31.90 7.16
CA PHE A 502 19.90 -31.78 8.09
C PHE A 502 19.25 -33.14 8.39
N ALA A 503 19.77 -34.25 7.86
CA ALA A 503 19.28 -35.59 8.14
C ALA A 503 19.57 -35.99 9.59
N GLY A 504 18.52 -36.45 10.31
CA GLY A 504 18.60 -36.91 11.71
C GLY A 504 18.22 -35.81 12.73
N ASN A 505 17.88 -36.25 13.96
CA ASN A 505 17.56 -35.34 15.08
C ASN A 505 18.88 -34.77 15.66
N LYS A 506 19.43 -33.74 15.03
CA LYS A 506 20.60 -33.04 15.52
C LYS A 506 20.18 -31.83 16.36
N THR A 507 20.61 -31.80 17.60
CA THR A 507 20.40 -30.67 18.50
C THR A 507 21.31 -29.48 18.19
N HIS A 508 22.43 -29.76 17.52
CA HIS A 508 23.39 -28.75 17.10
C HIS A 508 23.80 -28.98 15.64
N LEU A 509 23.65 -27.97 14.79
CA LEU A 509 23.98 -28.05 13.37
C LEU A 509 24.98 -26.96 12.99
N SER A 510 26.05 -27.35 12.32
CA SER A 510 27.05 -26.43 11.75
C SER A 510 27.20 -26.67 10.25
N LEU A 511 27.07 -25.59 9.46
CA LEU A 511 27.44 -25.55 8.06
C LEU A 511 28.79 -24.82 7.94
N SER A 512 29.71 -25.39 7.18
CA SER A 512 31.01 -24.79 6.92
C SER A 512 31.26 -24.67 5.42
N ALA A 513 31.73 -23.49 4.98
CA ALA A 513 32.07 -23.24 3.58
C ALA A 513 33.20 -24.14 3.05
N ASP A 514 34.07 -24.64 3.94
CA ASP A 514 35.20 -25.46 3.53
C ASP A 514 34.82 -26.92 3.22
N THR A 515 33.66 -27.36 3.68
CA THR A 515 33.18 -28.75 3.51
C THR A 515 32.04 -28.88 2.50
N ASP A 516 31.48 -27.78 2.04
CA ASP A 516 30.33 -27.75 1.11
C ASP A 516 30.73 -27.20 -0.24
N THR A 517 30.19 -27.78 -1.30
CA THR A 517 30.41 -27.33 -2.69
C THR A 517 29.72 -26.02 -3.01
N ARG A 518 28.86 -25.56 -2.12
CA ARG A 518 28.07 -24.31 -2.27
C ARG A 518 28.58 -23.27 -1.30
N SER A 519 28.80 -22.06 -1.81
CA SER A 519 29.11 -20.91 -0.95
C SER A 519 27.86 -20.34 -0.32
N ILE A 520 28.01 -19.87 0.92
CA ILE A 520 26.94 -19.17 1.64
C ILE A 520 27.36 -17.71 1.76
N TYR A 521 26.46 -16.82 1.36
CA TYR A 521 26.64 -15.38 1.42
C TYR A 521 25.63 -14.75 2.35
N TYR A 522 26.05 -13.70 3.03
CA TYR A 522 25.17 -12.82 3.81
C TYR A 522 25.04 -11.48 3.10
N LEU A 523 23.81 -11.05 2.83
CA LEU A 523 23.50 -9.77 2.21
C LEU A 523 22.70 -8.92 3.17
N ASP A 524 23.15 -7.69 3.40
CA ASP A 524 22.40 -6.70 4.20
C ASP A 524 22.65 -5.28 3.69
N TYR A 525 21.99 -4.34 4.33
CA TYR A 525 21.94 -2.93 3.96
C TYR A 525 22.72 -2.07 4.94
N THR A 526 23.38 -1.05 4.43
CA THR A 526 24.06 -0.04 5.22
C THR A 526 23.25 1.27 5.27
N GLU A 527 21.95 1.17 5.25
CA GLU A 527 21.14 2.37 5.24
C GLU A 527 20.94 2.96 6.64
N ASN A 528 21.17 4.27 6.71
CA ASN A 528 20.56 5.12 7.71
C ASN A 528 19.43 5.90 7.02
N ILE A 529 18.20 5.43 7.16
CA ILE A 529 17.03 5.99 6.49
C ILE A 529 16.84 7.48 6.83
N GLN A 530 17.39 7.95 7.95
CA GLN A 530 17.15 9.30 8.46
C GLN A 530 18.32 10.28 8.30
N LYS A 531 19.56 9.84 8.20
CA LYS A 531 20.71 10.76 8.40
C LYS A 531 21.80 10.74 7.32
N THR A 532 21.91 9.72 6.49
CA THR A 532 22.98 9.69 5.46
C THR A 532 22.44 9.95 4.07
N LYS A 533 23.15 10.78 3.32
CA LYS A 533 22.86 11.00 1.88
C LYS A 533 23.15 9.76 1.03
N ASN A 534 23.96 8.86 1.52
CA ASN A 534 24.41 7.66 0.83
C ASN A 534 24.16 6.44 1.70
N GLY A 535 23.36 5.50 1.21
CA GLY A 535 23.21 4.15 1.77
C GLY A 535 23.91 3.15 0.86
N GLY A 536 23.87 1.88 1.22
CA GLY A 536 24.46 0.84 0.40
C GLY A 536 23.93 -0.56 0.74
N VAL A 537 24.36 -1.51 -0.08
CA VAL A 537 24.14 -2.94 0.14
C VAL A 537 25.50 -3.61 0.19
N PHE A 538 25.71 -4.50 1.10
CA PHE A 538 26.90 -5.32 1.13
C PHE A 538 26.57 -6.80 1.03
N ILE A 539 27.51 -7.56 0.50
CA ILE A 539 27.48 -9.00 0.50
C ILE A 539 28.80 -9.52 1.08
N ASP A 540 28.73 -10.49 1.97
CA ASP A 540 29.90 -11.13 2.55
C ASP A 540 29.78 -12.65 2.48
N ARG A 541 30.90 -13.34 2.21
CA ARG A 541 30.94 -14.80 2.22
C ARG A 541 31.06 -15.30 3.64
N ILE A 542 30.25 -16.28 3.97
CA ILE A 542 30.20 -16.89 5.31
C ILE A 542 31.05 -18.14 5.35
N SER A 543 31.97 -18.23 6.33
CA SER A 543 32.80 -19.42 6.55
C SER A 543 32.07 -20.51 7.34
N SER A 544 31.25 -20.12 8.31
CA SER A 544 30.47 -21.07 9.09
C SER A 544 29.16 -20.49 9.60
N LEU A 545 28.16 -21.34 9.75
CA LEU A 545 26.85 -21.04 10.26
C LEU A 545 26.45 -22.12 11.25
N THR A 546 26.07 -21.75 12.48
CA THR A 546 25.76 -22.69 13.55
C THR A 546 24.35 -22.42 14.12
N PHE A 547 23.56 -23.46 14.26
CA PHE A 547 22.28 -23.45 14.95
C PHE A 547 22.43 -24.12 16.33
N ASN A 548 21.76 -23.58 17.35
CA ASN A 548 21.71 -24.11 18.69
C ASN A 548 20.63 -25.21 18.84
N ASP A 549 20.51 -25.79 20.04
CA ASP A 549 19.61 -26.90 20.37
C ASP A 549 18.14 -26.63 20.02
N ASN A 550 17.73 -25.37 20.02
CA ASN A 550 16.36 -24.94 19.60
C ASN A 550 16.28 -24.65 18.11
N LEU A 551 17.29 -25.04 17.32
CA LEU A 551 17.37 -24.78 15.87
C LEU A 551 17.32 -23.29 15.49
N LYS A 552 17.68 -22.42 16.45
CA LYS A 552 17.83 -20.99 16.21
C LYS A 552 19.27 -20.68 15.79
N LEU A 553 19.43 -19.67 14.98
CA LEU A 553 20.75 -19.21 14.58
C LEU A 553 21.54 -18.76 15.82
N ALA A 554 22.63 -19.47 16.12
CA ALA A 554 23.52 -19.19 17.23
C ALA A 554 24.70 -18.30 16.81
N ASN A 555 25.26 -18.56 15.63
CA ASN A 555 26.43 -17.84 15.16
C ASN A 555 26.55 -17.94 13.63
N MET A 556 27.00 -16.86 13.01
CA MET A 556 27.38 -16.81 11.59
C MET A 556 28.72 -16.11 11.47
N MET A 557 29.74 -16.82 11.01
CA MET A 557 31.09 -16.31 10.91
C MET A 557 31.43 -15.91 9.48
N SER A 558 31.97 -14.72 9.31
CA SER A 558 32.45 -14.23 8.01
C SER A 558 33.72 -15.00 7.58
N ALA A 559 33.87 -15.27 6.30
CA ALA A 559 35.07 -15.82 5.70
C ALA A 559 36.16 -14.76 5.51
N SER A 560 35.80 -13.48 5.54
CA SER A 560 36.71 -12.35 5.36
C SER A 560 36.72 -11.46 6.59
N LYS A 561 37.85 -10.77 6.81
CA LYS A 561 37.94 -9.73 7.84
C LYS A 561 37.15 -8.47 7.46
N TYR A 562 36.90 -8.29 6.18
CA TYR A 562 36.18 -7.15 5.61
C TYR A 562 35.01 -7.65 4.77
N VAL A 563 34.06 -6.76 4.50
CA VAL A 563 32.96 -7.02 3.55
C VAL A 563 33.52 -7.39 2.20
N SER A 564 33.06 -8.48 1.61
CA SER A 564 33.55 -8.98 0.34
C SER A 564 33.27 -8.01 -0.81
N ILE A 565 32.03 -7.50 -0.89
CA ILE A 565 31.62 -6.52 -1.90
C ILE A 565 30.66 -5.53 -1.23
N TYR A 566 30.81 -4.26 -1.54
CA TYR A 566 29.93 -3.20 -1.10
C TYR A 566 29.45 -2.37 -2.30
N SER A 567 28.17 -2.05 -2.32
CA SER A 567 27.56 -1.17 -3.30
C SER A 567 27.08 0.11 -2.63
N GLU A 568 27.76 1.23 -2.93
CA GLU A 568 27.38 2.55 -2.43
C GLU A 568 26.32 3.17 -3.33
N PHE A 569 25.19 3.56 -2.74
CA PHE A 569 24.12 4.24 -3.45
C PHE A 569 24.24 5.76 -3.34
N ASN A 570 24.34 6.44 -4.47
CA ASN A 570 24.26 7.88 -4.53
C ASN A 570 22.81 8.32 -4.78
N LYS A 571 22.17 8.86 -3.74
CA LYS A 571 20.76 9.28 -3.78
C LYS A 571 20.49 10.38 -4.80
N GLU A 572 21.44 11.31 -5.00
CA GLU A 572 21.28 12.43 -5.93
C GLU A 572 21.30 11.97 -7.39
N LYS A 573 22.20 11.05 -7.71
CA LYS A 573 22.33 10.46 -9.05
C LYS A 573 21.44 9.25 -9.29
N ASN A 574 20.81 8.73 -8.25
CA ASN A 574 19.97 7.51 -8.29
C ASN A 574 20.70 6.30 -8.90
N VAL A 575 21.97 6.13 -8.59
CA VAL A 575 22.81 5.03 -9.07
C VAL A 575 23.63 4.44 -7.95
N SER A 576 23.95 3.14 -8.06
CA SER A 576 24.88 2.45 -7.17
C SER A 576 26.22 2.21 -7.85
N LYS A 577 27.28 2.23 -7.08
CA LYS A 577 28.64 1.94 -7.52
C LYS A 577 29.23 0.85 -6.61
N LEU A 578 29.76 -0.20 -7.23
CA LEU A 578 30.51 -1.21 -6.50
C LEU A 578 31.85 -0.65 -6.01
N ILE A 579 32.19 -0.97 -4.77
CA ILE A 579 33.41 -0.54 -4.11
C ILE A 579 34.16 -1.80 -3.66
N SER A 580 35.45 -1.89 -3.96
CA SER A 580 36.29 -2.99 -3.51
C SER A 580 36.47 -2.98 -1.97
N PRO A 581 36.64 -4.13 -1.32
CA PRO A 581 36.83 -4.23 0.14
C PRO A 581 37.99 -3.39 0.67
N HIS A 582 39.11 -3.32 -0.07
CA HIS A 582 40.27 -2.51 0.31
C HIS A 582 40.00 -1.00 0.31
N TYR A 583 39.25 -0.53 -0.63
CA TYR A 583 38.84 0.87 -0.69
C TYR A 583 37.89 1.21 0.46
N TYR A 584 36.98 0.30 0.75
CA TYR A 584 36.01 0.44 1.79
C TYR A 584 36.63 0.53 3.20
N SER A 585 37.59 -0.37 3.51
CA SER A 585 38.26 -0.40 4.80
C SER A 585 39.09 0.86 5.10
N LYS A 586 39.56 1.58 4.07
CA LYS A 586 40.38 2.78 4.24
C LYS A 586 39.59 4.07 4.29
N LYS A 587 38.44 4.16 3.61
CA LYS A 587 37.76 5.44 3.37
C LYS A 587 36.45 5.59 4.14
N ASN A 588 35.72 4.52 4.38
CA ASN A 588 34.42 4.57 5.02
C ASN A 588 34.41 3.74 6.30
N ASN A 589 33.86 4.31 7.35
CA ASN A 589 33.51 3.54 8.52
C ASN A 589 32.26 2.70 8.19
N PHE A 590 32.42 1.40 8.17
CA PHE A 590 31.32 0.46 7.90
C PHE A 590 30.11 0.67 8.84
N SER A 591 30.42 1.16 10.05
CA SER A 591 29.42 1.51 11.06
C SER A 591 28.57 2.73 10.74
N GLU A 592 29.00 3.63 9.87
CA GLU A 592 28.24 4.88 9.58
C GLU A 592 26.97 4.66 8.76
N GLY A 593 26.82 3.49 8.14
CA GLY A 593 25.70 3.20 7.22
C GLY A 593 24.60 2.31 7.77
N ILE A 594 24.80 1.59 8.87
CA ILE A 594 23.91 0.47 9.22
C ILE A 594 22.77 0.82 10.15
N THR A 595 22.96 1.74 11.06
CA THR A 595 21.87 2.25 11.88
C THR A 595 22.20 3.62 12.45
N SER A 596 21.19 4.47 12.61
CA SER A 596 21.30 5.73 13.34
C SER A 596 21.54 5.57 14.83
N ALA A 597 21.51 4.35 15.32
CA ALA A 597 21.61 4.05 16.73
C ALA A 597 23.02 3.58 17.15
N ILE A 598 23.91 3.26 16.20
CA ILE A 598 25.22 2.71 16.52
C ILE A 598 26.31 3.72 16.24
N ASN A 599 26.96 4.14 17.31
CA ASN A 599 28.11 5.03 17.22
C ASN A 599 29.32 4.28 16.64
N ASN A 600 29.78 4.74 15.48
CA ASN A 600 31.16 4.77 14.99
C ASN A 600 32.08 3.60 15.30
N ASP A 601 31.60 2.37 15.50
CA ASP A 601 32.50 1.24 15.58
C ASP A 601 32.65 0.52 14.23
N LYS A 602 33.91 0.39 13.82
CA LYS A 602 34.30 -0.19 12.54
C LYS A 602 34.16 -1.71 12.48
N ASN A 603 33.96 -2.34 13.64
CA ASN A 603 34.03 -3.78 13.77
C ASN A 603 32.69 -4.47 13.91
N CYS A 604 31.72 -3.87 14.59
CA CYS A 604 30.44 -4.52 14.87
C CYS A 604 29.24 -3.73 14.40
N ASN A 605 28.25 -4.43 13.88
CA ASN A 605 26.99 -3.88 13.40
C ASN A 605 25.83 -4.54 14.13
N LEU A 606 24.85 -3.74 14.50
CA LEU A 606 23.69 -4.17 15.25
C LEU A 606 22.45 -4.17 14.34
N PHE A 607 21.68 -5.27 14.39
CA PHE A 607 20.50 -5.46 13.57
C PHE A 607 19.31 -5.89 14.41
N TRP A 608 18.11 -5.46 14.02
CA TRP A 608 16.88 -5.96 14.60
C TRP A 608 16.29 -7.08 13.75
N ASN A 609 15.98 -8.22 14.34
CA ASN A 609 15.66 -9.45 13.60
C ASN A 609 14.19 -9.65 13.29
N ARG A 610 13.32 -8.64 13.38
CA ARG A 610 11.90 -8.88 13.27
C ARG A 610 11.14 -7.97 12.32
N GLU A 611 9.97 -8.47 11.83
CA GLU A 611 8.96 -7.77 11.03
C GLU A 611 8.14 -6.76 11.83
N ASP A 612 8.55 -6.38 13.02
CA ASP A 612 7.82 -5.47 13.89
C ASP A 612 7.67 -4.10 13.24
N HIS A 613 6.48 -3.54 13.37
CA HIS A 613 6.14 -2.23 12.82
C HIS A 613 7.02 -1.15 13.44
N GLN A 614 7.68 -0.38 12.59
CA GLN A 614 8.40 0.80 13.00
C GLN A 614 7.41 1.93 13.25
N ASP A 615 7.45 2.56 14.42
CA ASP A 615 6.74 3.83 14.65
C ASP A 615 7.50 4.97 13.98
N TYR A 616 6.95 5.46 12.87
CA TYR A 616 7.56 6.46 11.99
C TYR A 616 7.76 7.82 12.62
N LYS A 617 7.14 8.06 13.77
CA LYS A 617 7.19 9.37 14.46
C LYS A 617 8.38 9.51 15.39
N SER A 618 8.89 8.42 15.92
CA SER A 618 9.78 8.46 17.09
C SER A 618 11.04 7.61 16.97
N SER A 619 11.31 6.97 15.85
CA SER A 619 12.42 5.99 15.72
C SER A 619 12.31 4.80 16.70
N PHE A 620 11.14 4.55 17.24
CA PHE A 620 10.90 3.44 18.16
C PHE A 620 10.68 2.14 17.40
N TRP A 621 11.17 1.06 18.01
CA TRP A 621 10.96 -0.31 17.55
C TRP A 621 9.92 -0.96 18.43
N TRP A 622 8.94 -1.63 17.83
CA TRP A 622 7.90 -2.36 18.53
C TRP A 622 8.27 -3.83 18.64
N SER A 623 7.96 -4.45 19.76
CA SER A 623 8.19 -5.86 19.95
C SER A 623 6.90 -6.58 20.38
N SER A 624 6.76 -7.82 19.91
CA SER A 624 5.80 -8.80 20.38
C SER A 624 6.53 -9.78 21.34
N GLU A 625 5.91 -10.90 21.66
CA GLU A 625 6.34 -11.87 22.68
C GLU A 625 7.81 -12.23 22.71
N LYS A 626 8.48 -12.13 21.59
CA LYS A 626 9.89 -12.47 21.45
C LYS A 626 10.54 -11.61 20.39
N SER A 627 11.63 -10.98 20.74
CA SER A 627 12.44 -10.17 19.84
C SER A 627 13.91 -10.52 19.95
N ALA A 628 14.64 -10.30 18.89
CA ALA A 628 16.07 -10.52 18.89
C ALA A 628 16.83 -9.37 18.21
N LEU A 629 17.91 -8.95 18.83
CA LEU A 629 18.95 -8.11 18.26
C LEU A 629 20.07 -8.99 17.76
N SER A 630 20.49 -8.81 16.51
CA SER A 630 21.66 -9.46 15.96
C SER A 630 22.83 -8.51 15.91
N ILE A 631 23.99 -8.97 16.29
CA ILE A 631 25.25 -8.26 16.26
C ILE A 631 26.17 -9.00 15.31
N PHE A 632 26.58 -8.35 14.22
CA PHE A 632 27.57 -8.91 13.29
C PHE A 632 28.90 -8.20 13.49
N CYS A 633 29.94 -8.93 13.89
CA CYS A 633 31.29 -8.42 14.13
C CYS A 633 32.29 -9.02 13.15
N HIS A 634 33.21 -8.19 12.64
CA HIS A 634 34.29 -8.60 11.75
C HIS A 634 35.49 -9.15 12.51
N GLU A 635 35.72 -8.68 13.75
CA GLU A 635 36.79 -9.10 14.62
C GLU A 635 36.25 -9.63 15.94
N GLU A 636 36.97 -10.57 16.55
CA GLU A 636 36.63 -11.12 17.85
C GLU A 636 37.44 -10.47 18.99
N ASN A 637 37.04 -10.75 20.25
CA ASN A 637 37.70 -10.33 21.48
C ASN A 637 37.82 -8.82 21.69
N GLN A 638 36.96 -8.02 21.08
CA GLN A 638 36.80 -6.60 21.38
C GLN A 638 35.73 -6.42 22.45
N ASP A 639 35.98 -5.55 23.42
CA ASP A 639 35.01 -5.24 24.48
C ASP A 639 34.04 -4.13 24.00
N TYR A 640 32.75 -4.35 24.22
CA TYR A 640 31.69 -3.45 23.86
C TYR A 640 30.69 -3.24 24.99
N ASP A 641 30.20 -2.03 25.14
CA ASP A 641 29.04 -1.71 25.96
C ASP A 641 27.80 -1.60 25.04
N ILE A 642 26.81 -2.44 25.26
CA ILE A 642 25.49 -2.29 24.64
C ILE A 642 24.56 -1.55 25.60
N ASN A 643 23.96 -0.49 25.12
CA ASN A 643 22.97 0.29 25.86
C ASN A 643 21.61 0.08 25.22
N LEU A 644 20.65 -0.43 25.97
CA LEU A 644 19.27 -0.64 25.55
C LEU A 644 18.36 0.26 26.38
N GLN A 645 17.49 1.02 25.71
CA GLN A 645 16.48 1.82 26.37
C GLN A 645 15.10 1.28 25.99
N LEU A 646 14.43 0.64 26.94
CA LEU A 646 13.12 0.04 26.79
C LEU A 646 12.04 0.93 27.42
N ILE A 647 10.90 1.04 26.78
CA ILE A 647 9.72 1.76 27.30
C ILE A 647 8.56 0.79 27.33
N ASN A 648 7.94 0.66 28.50
CA ASN A 648 6.69 -0.06 28.66
C ASN A 648 5.54 0.76 28.06
N THR A 649 4.76 0.14 27.19
CA THR A 649 3.57 0.75 26.60
C THR A 649 2.29 0.24 27.24
N TYR A 650 2.42 -0.63 28.24
CA TYR A 650 1.33 -1.24 29.00
C TYR A 650 1.26 -0.63 30.40
N ASP A 651 0.09 -0.66 31.04
CA ASP A 651 -0.10 -0.09 32.37
C ASP A 651 0.38 -1.03 33.50
N SER A 652 0.72 -2.28 33.21
CA SER A 652 1.27 -3.26 34.14
C SER A 652 2.77 -3.41 33.99
N LYS A 653 3.45 -3.87 35.06
CA LYS A 653 4.87 -4.20 35.04
C LYS A 653 5.09 -5.48 34.24
N ILE A 654 6.16 -5.51 33.43
CA ILE A 654 6.50 -6.63 32.54
C ILE A 654 7.85 -7.19 32.96
N ASN A 655 7.93 -8.51 33.16
CA ASN A 655 9.19 -9.22 33.33
C ASN A 655 9.82 -9.48 31.96
N ILE A 656 11.04 -8.98 31.77
CA ILE A 656 11.82 -9.18 30.54
C ILE A 656 13.06 -9.98 30.87
N ASN A 657 13.23 -11.11 30.19
CA ASN A 657 14.45 -11.89 30.25
C ASN A 657 15.30 -11.57 28.99
N ILE A 658 16.48 -11.01 29.19
CA ILE A 658 17.42 -10.70 28.11
C ILE A 658 18.51 -11.76 28.10
N LYS A 659 18.51 -12.55 27.04
CA LYS A 659 19.54 -13.56 26.79
C LYS A 659 20.64 -12.98 25.91
N TYR A 660 21.79 -12.81 26.48
CA TYR A 660 23.04 -12.53 25.76
C TYR A 660 23.66 -13.86 25.26
N PRO A 661 24.69 -13.84 24.39
CA PRO A 661 25.29 -15.06 23.87
C PRO A 661 25.86 -16.02 24.93
N ASN A 662 26.21 -15.54 26.13
CA ASN A 662 26.84 -16.31 27.17
C ASN A 662 26.10 -16.28 28.52
N GLU A 663 25.11 -15.47 28.69
CA GLU A 663 24.40 -15.26 29.96
C GLU A 663 23.00 -14.74 29.76
N SER A 664 22.15 -14.80 30.78
CA SER A 664 20.81 -14.23 30.75
C SER A 664 20.53 -13.43 32.01
N HIS A 665 19.83 -12.33 31.89
CA HIS A 665 19.43 -11.46 32.96
C HIS A 665 17.95 -11.14 32.92
N GLU A 666 17.31 -11.18 34.08
CA GLU A 666 15.91 -10.81 34.24
C GLU A 666 15.78 -9.35 34.71
N TYR A 667 14.88 -8.62 34.12
CA TYR A 667 14.61 -7.24 34.42
C TYR A 667 13.11 -7.00 34.56
N LEU A 668 12.74 -6.13 35.49
CA LEU A 668 11.37 -5.65 35.64
C LEU A 668 11.21 -4.32 34.89
N LEU A 669 10.42 -4.31 33.83
CA LEU A 669 10.09 -3.10 33.08
C LEU A 669 8.81 -2.48 33.63
N ASP A 670 8.95 -1.38 34.39
CA ASP A 670 7.81 -0.59 34.87
C ASP A 670 7.37 0.41 33.78
N LYS A 671 7.98 1.59 33.70
CA LYS A 671 7.71 2.58 32.64
C LYS A 671 8.87 2.70 31.65
N ARG A 672 10.07 2.65 32.16
CA ARG A 672 11.31 2.76 31.39
C ARG A 672 12.41 1.96 32.06
N LEU A 673 13.21 1.32 31.25
CA LEU A 673 14.39 0.56 31.70
C LEU A 673 15.58 0.91 30.79
N ASP A 674 16.65 1.40 31.42
CA ASP A 674 17.93 1.67 30.75
C ASP A 674 18.91 0.57 31.17
N ILE A 675 19.38 -0.24 30.22
CA ILE A 675 20.26 -1.36 30.44
C ILE A 675 21.60 -1.08 29.79
N LYS A 676 22.68 -1.28 30.58
CA LYS A 676 24.05 -1.29 30.07
C LYS A 676 24.65 -2.67 30.31
N HIS A 677 25.12 -3.31 29.27
CA HIS A 677 25.70 -4.62 29.33
C HIS A 677 27.00 -4.68 28.55
N LYS A 678 28.04 -5.27 29.17
CA LYS A 678 29.36 -5.48 28.54
C LYS A 678 29.40 -6.84 27.85
N PHE A 679 29.83 -6.87 26.61
CA PHE A 679 30.05 -8.14 25.93
C PHE A 679 31.34 -8.12 25.12
N LYS A 680 31.91 -9.29 24.92
CA LYS A 680 33.05 -9.49 24.02
C LYS A 680 32.57 -9.89 22.64
N SER A 681 33.03 -9.19 21.59
CA SER A 681 32.70 -9.53 20.23
C SER A 681 33.16 -10.95 19.87
N LYS A 682 32.25 -11.68 19.19
CA LYS A 682 32.59 -12.89 18.46
C LYS A 682 32.57 -12.57 16.98
N LYS A 683 33.55 -13.05 16.21
CA LYS A 683 33.56 -12.86 14.77
C LYS A 683 32.32 -13.54 14.16
N GLY A 684 31.56 -12.79 13.36
CA GLY A 684 30.32 -13.24 12.75
C GLY A 684 29.07 -12.71 13.46
N LEU A 685 27.96 -13.41 13.31
CA LEU A 685 26.65 -13.01 13.83
C LEU A 685 26.39 -13.63 15.21
N SER A 686 26.07 -12.79 16.19
CA SER A 686 25.59 -13.18 17.52
C SER A 686 24.20 -12.57 17.74
N SER A 687 23.36 -13.21 18.56
CA SER A 687 22.02 -12.68 18.88
C SER A 687 21.86 -12.37 20.36
N ILE A 688 21.14 -11.32 20.65
CA ILE A 688 20.60 -10.99 21.98
C ILE A 688 19.11 -11.19 21.90
N GLU A 689 18.56 -12.13 22.63
CA GLU A 689 17.12 -12.42 22.66
C GLU A 689 16.48 -11.66 23.81
N LEU A 690 15.35 -11.00 23.52
CA LEU A 690 14.51 -10.35 24.50
C LEU A 690 13.21 -11.18 24.59
N LEU A 691 13.03 -11.82 25.73
CA LEU A 691 11.92 -12.73 26.03
C LEU A 691 11.12 -12.13 27.18
N TYR A 692 9.82 -12.26 27.17
CA TYR A 692 8.98 -11.90 28.30
C TYR A 692 7.88 -12.94 28.51
N ASP A 693 7.40 -13.01 29.75
CA ASP A 693 6.40 -13.98 30.17
C ASP A 693 5.01 -13.36 30.00
N ILE A 694 4.13 -14.05 29.28
CA ILE A 694 2.77 -13.61 28.95
C ILE A 694 1.75 -14.14 29.93
N ASP A 695 2.08 -15.13 30.77
CA ASP A 695 1.10 -15.85 31.59
C ASP A 695 0.23 -14.94 32.46
N ASP A 696 0.69 -13.73 32.75
CA ASP A 696 -0.08 -12.73 33.50
C ASP A 696 -1.05 -11.89 32.62
N ILE A 697 -1.00 -12.00 31.30
CA ILE A 697 -1.74 -11.11 30.36
C ILE A 697 -2.79 -11.88 29.53
N ALA A 698 -2.83 -13.20 29.64
CA ALA A 698 -3.56 -14.11 28.76
C ALA A 698 -5.11 -14.03 28.81
N ASN A 699 -5.72 -13.06 29.48
CA ASN A 699 -7.18 -12.94 29.62
C ASN A 699 -7.87 -11.94 28.68
N GLU A 700 -7.15 -11.26 27.80
CA GLU A 700 -7.76 -10.35 26.83
C GLU A 700 -7.53 -10.85 25.39
N ASN A 701 -8.64 -11.09 24.68
CA ASN A 701 -8.74 -11.55 23.28
C ASN A 701 -8.16 -10.54 22.25
N GLN A 702 -6.92 -10.12 22.38
CA GLN A 702 -6.28 -9.24 21.41
C GLN A 702 -5.12 -9.94 20.72
N SER A 703 -5.22 -10.07 19.39
CA SER A 703 -4.31 -10.81 18.52
C SER A 703 -2.94 -10.14 18.26
N THR A 704 -2.70 -8.93 18.78
CA THR A 704 -1.40 -8.24 18.71
C THR A 704 -1.25 -7.28 19.88
N ILE A 705 -0.67 -7.78 20.98
CA ILE A 705 -0.34 -6.94 22.13
C ILE A 705 1.05 -6.37 21.92
N ILE A 706 1.15 -5.04 21.80
CA ILE A 706 2.43 -4.34 21.80
C ILE A 706 2.77 -4.03 23.25
N LEU A 707 3.70 -4.80 23.80
CA LEU A 707 3.98 -4.76 25.23
C LEU A 707 5.05 -3.73 25.61
N TRP A 708 6.00 -3.43 24.72
CA TRP A 708 7.09 -2.50 24.99
C TRP A 708 7.69 -1.94 23.70
N ARG A 709 8.47 -0.87 23.85
CA ARG A 709 9.18 -0.21 22.75
C ARG A 709 10.67 -0.15 23.05
N LEU A 710 11.50 -0.50 22.09
CA LEU A 710 12.90 -0.17 22.12
C LEU A 710 13.08 1.27 21.64
N LYS A 711 13.37 2.19 22.56
CA LYS A 711 13.53 3.61 22.27
C LYS A 711 14.88 3.91 21.65
N GLU A 712 15.91 3.33 22.19
CA GLU A 712 17.28 3.57 21.78
C GLU A 712 18.10 2.31 21.99
N VAL A 713 18.99 2.04 21.05
CA VAL A 713 20.02 1.04 21.20
C VAL A 713 21.31 1.61 20.66
N SER A 714 22.38 1.49 21.40
CA SER A 714 23.71 1.90 20.96
C SER A 714 24.75 0.87 21.36
N LEU A 715 25.78 0.77 20.54
CA LEU A 715 26.95 -0.04 20.77
C LEU A 715 28.17 0.89 20.86
N THR A 716 28.88 0.86 21.99
CA THR A 716 30.06 1.69 22.21
C THR A 716 31.25 0.80 22.57
N LYS A 717 32.41 1.15 22.03
CA LYS A 717 33.69 0.45 22.33
C LYS A 717 34.29 1.00 23.60
#